data_c9a5edbc04064f109505c558ef0e99cb
#
_entry.id   c9a5edbc04064f109505c558ef0e99cb
#
_cell.length_a   1.000
_cell.length_b   1.000
_cell.length_c   1.000
_cell.angle_alpha   90.00
_cell.angle_beta   90.00
_cell.angle_gamma   90.00
#
_symmetry.space_group_name_H-M   'P 1'
#
loop_
_entity.id
_entity.type
_entity.pdbx_description
1 polymer ?
#
loop_
_entity_poly.entity_id
_entity_poly.type
_entity_poly.pdbx_seq_one_letter_code
_entity_poly.pdbx_strand_id
1 'polypeptide(L)'
;VDPNTPYIAPFHIDYAKTGEVVRFTCHLVESGIGAWNKGHYNRWIEAKLDTLVMGYLKHKDVSYHRHLANSFTICDQYFSSVHGDTNPNRLHLFSGTASDPSEPYRHFAYQKGFGSGPNGPEFGPGCRWKTYPERIEEYNRKPENKTKPISWRVYQGGTGQPGSPTDNFGDNSLEYFSAYRNDPVKDCVWKEGKCLVPDGWLRLPKEKTNVNHAKLGSLTRNGVTNRTLKEFAADIKEGKLPNVTWIVPPEHYSEHTSKNASTDGAYYINKVLSALVANPEVWSKTVFIINYDENDGFFDHVVPPMPPIAPADGKVSPSLKKSLRLEYRRDPLICYDHPIGFGPRVPCLVVSPWSKGGWVNSQVFDHTSVLRFLEARFGIQETNITDWRRAVAGDLTSAPDFANPDNETTGLVKQTAFKVRGPASNKLLPNVPNDNTKNLPKVENPLTLFDDKTSNPDGSRKARAIPYEFYVTAAVKSKGIDLTFSTENHGIHFNVYNNIYYWNKYITEKNYYSTRRYTVVKGSPITDSWAVATDEYDITAYGPNGYLARFKGRTARDYEPDIVASVLHLPNGNVRLTFSCLEVYAWPHDTIVKVSSKYLLFKSTTGTYTDSELLLMNYQPREIEIDTKDGWYDISVQLMGSDGKPQDFFLRRFAGHVETGKPSKTDPFLTKDLPVAKADVVSSVPQVNVQSVHPRGTDKMIFEEAGIQIIK
;
A
#
# COMPACT_ATOMS: atom_id res chain seq x y z
N VAL A 1 -0.06 19.94 -16.66
CA VAL A 1 -1.28 20.51 -16.03
C VAL A 1 -1.49 21.87 -16.65
N ASP A 2 -2.68 22.12 -17.24
CA ASP A 2 -3.04 23.45 -17.73
C ASP A 2 -2.99 24.42 -16.54
N PRO A 3 -2.20 25.52 -16.63
CA PRO A 3 -2.11 26.48 -15.53
C PRO A 3 -3.44 27.17 -15.21
N ASN A 4 -4.43 27.04 -16.08
CA ASN A 4 -5.79 27.56 -15.87
C ASN A 4 -6.77 26.52 -15.30
N THR A 5 -6.36 25.26 -15.19
CA THR A 5 -7.21 24.21 -14.58
C THR A 5 -7.08 24.29 -13.05
N PRO A 6 -8.19 24.49 -12.32
CA PRO A 6 -8.17 24.45 -10.87
C PRO A 6 -7.66 23.08 -10.41
N TYR A 7 -6.67 23.07 -9.52
CA TYR A 7 -6.18 21.86 -8.86
C TYR A 7 -5.98 22.13 -7.37
N ILE A 8 -6.08 21.10 -6.56
CA ILE A 8 -5.79 21.17 -5.14
C ILE A 8 -4.52 20.37 -4.88
N ALA A 9 -3.48 21.05 -4.44
CA ALA A 9 -2.27 20.40 -3.98
C ALA A 9 -2.50 19.77 -2.60
N PRO A 10 -1.76 18.70 -2.23
CA PRO A 10 -1.74 18.22 -0.86
C PRO A 10 -1.39 19.36 0.11
N PHE A 11 -2.10 19.44 1.24
CA PHE A 11 -1.94 20.50 2.23
C PHE A 11 -1.83 19.96 3.65
N HIS A 12 -1.13 20.68 4.52
CA HIS A 12 -0.91 20.30 5.89
C HIS A 12 -2.15 20.53 6.77
N ILE A 13 -2.63 19.47 7.43
CA ILE A 13 -3.64 19.54 8.49
C ILE A 13 -2.89 19.88 9.80
N ASP A 14 -2.82 21.19 10.11
CA ASP A 14 -2.10 21.67 11.26
C ASP A 14 -2.93 21.57 12.54
N TYR A 15 -2.69 20.57 13.36
CA TYR A 15 -3.44 20.31 14.60
C TYR A 15 -3.49 21.50 15.56
N ALA A 16 -2.48 22.36 15.53
CA ALA A 16 -2.48 23.59 16.34
C ALA A 16 -3.55 24.61 15.89
N LYS A 17 -3.93 24.56 14.60
CA LYS A 17 -4.91 25.48 14.00
C LYS A 17 -6.28 24.86 13.86
N THR A 18 -6.36 23.56 13.58
CA THR A 18 -7.61 22.87 13.23
C THR A 18 -8.21 22.05 14.37
N GLY A 19 -7.45 21.84 15.44
CA GLY A 19 -7.74 20.77 16.40
C GLY A 19 -7.24 19.41 15.90
N GLU A 20 -7.21 18.44 16.80
CA GLU A 20 -6.60 17.14 16.53
C GLU A 20 -7.57 16.12 15.93
N VAL A 21 -8.89 16.36 16.00
CA VAL A 21 -9.92 15.48 15.43
C VAL A 21 -10.29 15.97 14.02
N VAL A 22 -9.93 15.18 13.03
CA VAL A 22 -10.25 15.45 11.64
C VAL A 22 -11.63 14.88 11.33
N ARG A 23 -12.44 15.58 10.52
CA ARG A 23 -13.76 15.07 10.14
C ARG A 23 -13.66 13.84 9.23
N PHE A 24 -14.73 13.06 9.21
CA PHE A 24 -14.90 11.91 8.34
C PHE A 24 -14.66 12.24 6.86
N THR A 25 -13.97 11.35 6.16
CA THR A 25 -13.86 11.34 4.70
C THR A 25 -14.36 10.00 4.16
N CYS A 26 -14.88 9.99 2.94
CA CYS A 26 -15.45 8.78 2.35
C CYS A 26 -14.33 7.76 2.05
N HIS A 27 -14.41 6.57 2.65
CA HIS A 27 -13.46 5.47 2.45
C HIS A 27 -14.12 4.16 1.98
N LEU A 28 -15.38 4.23 1.52
CA LEU A 28 -16.08 3.09 0.94
C LEU A 28 -15.35 2.55 -0.30
N VAL A 29 -15.53 1.27 -0.59
CA VAL A 29 -14.90 0.56 -1.72
C VAL A 29 -15.18 1.26 -3.05
N GLU A 30 -16.43 1.64 -3.29
CA GLU A 30 -16.85 2.29 -4.55
C GLU A 30 -16.09 3.61 -4.76
N SER A 31 -15.96 4.41 -3.70
CA SER A 31 -15.22 5.67 -3.76
C SER A 31 -13.72 5.44 -3.90
N GLY A 32 -13.18 4.38 -3.29
CA GLY A 32 -11.79 3.96 -3.44
C GLY A 32 -11.45 3.53 -4.86
N ILE A 33 -12.30 2.68 -5.46
CA ILE A 33 -12.17 2.25 -6.86
C ILE A 33 -12.36 3.43 -7.82
N GLY A 34 -13.29 4.35 -7.50
CA GLY A 34 -13.46 5.60 -8.26
C GLY A 34 -12.19 6.46 -8.25
N ALA A 35 -11.55 6.61 -7.11
CA ALA A 35 -10.29 7.35 -6.97
C ALA A 35 -9.14 6.66 -7.71
N TRP A 36 -9.08 5.33 -7.67
CA TRP A 36 -8.08 4.54 -8.41
C TRP A 36 -8.20 4.70 -9.93
N ASN A 37 -9.42 4.89 -10.47
CA ASN A 37 -9.67 5.21 -11.87
C ASN A 37 -8.85 4.38 -12.85
N LYS A 38 -8.98 3.06 -12.81
CA LYS A 38 -8.26 2.10 -13.69
C LYS A 38 -6.72 2.22 -13.64
N GLY A 39 -6.16 2.70 -12.55
CA GLY A 39 -4.73 2.87 -12.34
C GLY A 39 -4.20 4.29 -12.57
N HIS A 40 -5.02 5.23 -13.06
CA HIS A 40 -4.62 6.63 -13.19
C HIS A 40 -4.45 7.33 -11.85
N TYR A 41 -5.18 6.90 -10.84
CA TYR A 41 -5.07 7.36 -9.45
C TYR A 41 -5.28 8.87 -9.27
N ASN A 42 -6.10 9.46 -10.11
CA ASN A 42 -6.22 10.91 -10.30
C ASN A 42 -7.62 11.49 -10.06
N ARG A 43 -8.58 10.69 -9.51
CA ARG A 43 -9.95 11.13 -9.23
C ARG A 43 -10.30 11.15 -7.75
N TRP A 44 -9.36 11.51 -6.91
CA TRP A 44 -9.55 11.45 -5.45
C TRP A 44 -10.64 12.40 -4.97
N ILE A 45 -10.61 13.66 -5.39
CA ILE A 45 -11.56 14.67 -4.95
C ILE A 45 -12.96 14.35 -5.49
N GLU A 46 -13.07 14.03 -6.78
CA GLU A 46 -14.34 13.69 -7.42
C GLU A 46 -14.98 12.43 -6.85
N ALA A 47 -14.19 11.40 -6.61
CA ALA A 47 -14.69 10.13 -6.11
C ALA A 47 -15.04 10.17 -4.62
N LYS A 48 -14.34 10.98 -3.84
CA LYS A 48 -14.55 11.14 -2.40
C LYS A 48 -15.48 12.31 -2.06
N LEU A 49 -15.77 13.20 -3.03
CA LEU A 49 -16.58 14.41 -2.91
C LEU A 49 -16.07 15.38 -1.82
N ASP A 50 -14.78 15.36 -1.55
CA ASP A 50 -14.19 16.13 -0.47
C ASP A 50 -12.74 16.49 -0.77
N THR A 51 -12.42 17.78 -0.65
CA THR A 51 -11.06 18.27 -0.82
C THR A 51 -10.15 17.96 0.37
N LEU A 52 -10.74 17.66 1.55
CA LEU A 52 -9.98 17.27 2.75
C LEU A 52 -9.14 16.01 2.53
N VAL A 53 -9.53 15.14 1.60
CA VAL A 53 -8.76 13.93 1.25
C VAL A 53 -7.33 14.23 0.83
N MET A 54 -7.03 15.45 0.37
CA MET A 54 -5.67 15.89 0.03
C MET A 54 -4.85 16.37 1.24
N GLY A 55 -5.43 16.33 2.43
CA GLY A 55 -4.75 16.72 3.67
C GLY A 55 -3.73 15.68 4.14
N TYR A 56 -2.64 16.14 4.78
CA TYR A 56 -1.64 15.27 5.40
C TYR A 56 -1.17 15.83 6.76
N LEU A 57 -0.60 14.94 7.58
CA LEU A 57 -0.05 15.27 8.90
C LEU A 57 1.48 15.39 8.83
N LYS A 58 2.06 16.31 9.60
CA LYS A 58 3.52 16.47 9.78
C LYS A 58 4.02 15.80 11.04
N HIS A 59 5.34 15.77 11.24
CA HIS A 59 6.01 15.18 12.39
C HIS A 59 5.40 15.66 13.73
N LYS A 60 5.16 16.96 13.88
CA LYS A 60 4.63 17.54 15.12
C LYS A 60 3.23 17.03 15.48
N ASP A 61 2.44 16.63 14.47
CA ASP A 61 1.06 16.16 14.65
C ASP A 61 1.02 14.68 15.07
N VAL A 62 2.03 13.89 14.66
CA VAL A 62 2.18 12.45 14.92
C VAL A 62 3.52 12.10 15.60
N SER A 63 3.93 12.93 16.55
CA SER A 63 5.29 12.88 17.13
C SER A 63 5.66 11.54 17.77
N TYR A 64 4.71 10.84 18.42
CA TYR A 64 4.98 9.54 19.02
C TYR A 64 5.15 8.43 17.98
N HIS A 65 4.33 8.42 16.93
CA HIS A 65 4.47 7.47 15.81
C HIS A 65 5.82 7.66 15.11
N ARG A 66 6.22 8.92 14.91
CA ARG A 66 7.56 9.26 14.38
C ARG A 66 8.68 8.81 15.30
N HIS A 67 8.50 8.95 16.61
CA HIS A 67 9.46 8.42 17.58
C HIS A 67 9.64 6.91 17.44
N LEU A 68 8.55 6.15 17.28
CA LEU A 68 8.62 4.71 17.05
C LEU A 68 9.28 4.38 15.71
N ALA A 69 8.93 5.08 14.63
CA ALA A 69 9.56 4.89 13.33
C ALA A 69 11.07 5.20 13.34
N ASN A 70 11.50 6.20 14.14
CA ASN A 70 12.90 6.54 14.31
C ASN A 70 13.66 5.56 15.21
N SER A 71 12.94 4.81 16.04
CA SER A 71 13.54 3.83 16.97
C SER A 71 13.54 2.41 16.41
N PHE A 72 12.59 2.07 15.55
CA PHE A 72 12.35 0.70 15.05
C PHE A 72 12.33 0.65 13.51
N THR A 73 11.65 -0.34 12.94
CA THR A 73 11.49 -0.47 11.49
C THR A 73 10.11 -0.02 11.03
N ILE A 74 10.07 0.94 10.09
CA ILE A 74 8.85 1.30 9.35
C ILE A 74 8.81 0.56 8.02
N CYS A 75 7.64 0.01 7.66
CA CYS A 75 7.38 -0.60 6.36
C CYS A 75 6.64 0.43 5.49
N ASP A 76 7.38 1.16 4.65
CA ASP A 76 6.85 2.29 3.89
C ASP A 76 6.09 1.90 2.61
N GLN A 77 6.08 0.60 2.27
CA GLN A 77 5.31 -0.01 1.20
C GLN A 77 4.29 -1.02 1.75
N TYR A 78 3.73 -0.74 2.92
CA TYR A 78 2.63 -1.51 3.48
C TYR A 78 1.30 -0.90 3.01
N PHE A 79 0.49 -1.72 2.35
CA PHE A 79 -0.79 -1.33 1.76
C PHE A 79 -1.94 -1.89 2.57
N SER A 80 -3.08 -1.20 2.60
CA SER A 80 -4.34 -1.87 2.93
C SER A 80 -4.63 -2.98 1.92
N SER A 81 -5.37 -4.01 2.32
CA SER A 81 -5.61 -5.18 1.44
C SER A 81 -6.61 -4.90 0.35
N VAL A 82 -7.45 -3.88 0.51
CA VAL A 82 -8.44 -3.43 -0.48
C VAL A 82 -8.59 -1.91 -0.45
N HIS A 83 -9.04 -1.34 -1.57
CA HIS A 83 -9.57 0.02 -1.60
C HIS A 83 -10.93 0.07 -0.90
N GLY A 84 -10.96 0.11 0.41
CA GLY A 84 -12.20 0.04 1.14
C GLY A 84 -12.07 0.37 2.62
N ASP A 85 -13.17 0.16 3.32
CA ASP A 85 -13.33 0.44 4.73
C ASP A 85 -12.77 -0.66 5.65
N THR A 86 -13.06 -0.53 6.93
CA THR A 86 -12.59 -1.36 8.04
C THR A 86 -12.81 -2.86 7.81
N ASN A 87 -14.04 -3.28 7.46
CA ASN A 87 -14.39 -4.71 7.48
C ASN A 87 -13.64 -5.55 6.45
N PRO A 88 -13.60 -5.22 5.15
CA PRO A 88 -12.88 -6.03 4.18
C PRO A 88 -11.37 -6.08 4.48
N ASN A 89 -10.80 -5.02 4.99
CA ASN A 89 -9.39 -4.96 5.35
C ASN A 89 -9.07 -5.87 6.55
N ARG A 90 -9.88 -5.81 7.61
CA ARG A 90 -9.69 -6.64 8.81
C ARG A 90 -10.00 -8.11 8.56
N LEU A 91 -10.91 -8.45 7.64
CA LEU A 91 -11.13 -9.83 7.20
C LEU A 91 -9.86 -10.42 6.57
N HIS A 92 -9.13 -9.65 5.74
CA HIS A 92 -7.83 -10.09 5.22
C HIS A 92 -6.81 -10.34 6.34
N LEU A 93 -6.78 -9.50 7.39
CA LEU A 93 -5.89 -9.66 8.55
C LEU A 93 -6.15 -10.97 9.32
N PHE A 94 -7.41 -11.40 9.43
CA PHE A 94 -7.77 -12.57 10.24
C PHE A 94 -7.93 -13.87 9.44
N SER A 95 -8.17 -13.77 8.12
CA SER A 95 -8.51 -14.93 7.30
C SER A 95 -7.90 -14.98 5.90
N GLY A 96 -7.06 -14.00 5.56
CA GLY A 96 -6.39 -13.95 4.25
C GLY A 96 -7.27 -13.55 3.07
N THR A 97 -8.56 -13.29 3.30
CA THR A 97 -9.54 -12.94 2.25
C THR A 97 -10.74 -12.21 2.84
N ALA A 98 -11.42 -11.41 2.04
CA ALA A 98 -12.71 -10.80 2.38
C ALA A 98 -13.90 -11.50 1.69
N SER A 99 -13.70 -12.68 1.10
CA SER A 99 -14.73 -13.44 0.41
C SER A 99 -14.62 -14.93 0.69
N ASP A 100 -15.75 -15.63 0.58
CA ASP A 100 -15.75 -17.08 0.66
C ASP A 100 -15.04 -17.68 -0.54
N PRO A 101 -13.93 -18.44 -0.37
CA PRO A 101 -13.23 -19.07 -1.48
C PRO A 101 -14.07 -20.07 -2.27
N SER A 102 -15.16 -20.60 -1.70
CA SER A 102 -16.10 -21.49 -2.38
C SER A 102 -17.12 -20.74 -3.24
N GLU A 103 -17.35 -19.45 -2.97
CA GLU A 103 -18.24 -18.57 -3.72
C GLU A 103 -17.45 -17.38 -4.31
N PRO A 104 -16.55 -17.62 -5.29
CA PRO A 104 -15.80 -16.55 -5.91
C PRO A 104 -16.76 -15.53 -6.53
N TYR A 105 -16.39 -14.25 -6.48
CA TYR A 105 -17.20 -13.10 -6.88
C TYR A 105 -18.25 -12.64 -5.85
N ARG A 106 -18.51 -13.38 -4.78
CA ARG A 106 -19.41 -12.95 -3.73
C ARG A 106 -18.59 -12.46 -2.52
N HIS A 107 -18.41 -11.16 -2.41
CA HIS A 107 -17.70 -10.55 -1.30
C HIS A 107 -18.66 -10.17 -0.20
N PHE A 108 -18.62 -10.87 0.91
CA PHE A 108 -19.49 -10.62 2.05
C PHE A 108 -19.31 -9.20 2.63
N ALA A 109 -18.08 -8.73 2.66
CA ALA A 109 -17.75 -7.42 3.20
C ALA A 109 -18.22 -6.22 2.36
N TYR A 110 -18.72 -6.47 1.15
CA TYR A 110 -19.24 -5.44 0.25
C TYR A 110 -20.75 -5.49 0.08
N GLN A 111 -21.43 -6.37 0.81
CA GLN A 111 -22.88 -6.44 0.75
C GLN A 111 -23.49 -5.31 1.59
N LYS A 112 -24.59 -4.72 1.11
CA LYS A 112 -25.38 -3.76 1.85
C LYS A 112 -25.72 -4.33 3.24
N GLY A 113 -25.34 -3.65 4.31
CA GLY A 113 -25.50 -4.12 5.67
C GLY A 113 -24.25 -4.72 6.31
N PHE A 114 -23.11 -4.76 5.60
CA PHE A 114 -21.81 -5.16 6.13
C PHE A 114 -21.00 -3.93 6.56
N GLY A 115 -21.63 -2.98 7.23
CA GLY A 115 -20.94 -1.86 7.84
C GLY A 115 -20.23 -2.25 9.14
N SER A 116 -19.24 -1.49 9.56
CA SER A 116 -18.76 -1.47 10.93
C SER A 116 -19.86 -0.87 11.83
N GLY A 117 -20.18 -1.50 12.94
CA GLY A 117 -21.13 -0.95 13.89
C GLY A 117 -22.35 -1.82 14.18
N PRO A 118 -23.35 -1.28 14.88
CA PRO A 118 -24.48 -2.05 15.38
C PRO A 118 -25.37 -2.68 14.30
N ASN A 119 -25.18 -2.30 13.04
CA ASN A 119 -25.91 -2.84 11.90
C ASN A 119 -25.03 -3.74 11.00
N GLY A 120 -23.92 -4.23 11.52
CA GLY A 120 -22.98 -5.10 10.80
C GLY A 120 -23.55 -6.47 10.47
N PRO A 121 -22.69 -7.43 10.00
CA PRO A 121 -23.08 -8.78 9.60
C PRO A 121 -23.61 -9.64 10.76
N GLU A 122 -23.93 -9.01 11.81
CA GLU A 122 -24.62 -9.52 13.01
C GLU A 122 -25.90 -10.26 12.62
N PHE A 123 -26.49 -9.93 11.49
CA PHE A 123 -27.78 -10.35 11.03
C PHE A 123 -27.66 -11.33 9.85
N GLY A 124 -27.26 -12.56 10.14
CA GLY A 124 -27.18 -13.59 9.12
C GLY A 124 -26.34 -14.79 9.56
N PRO A 125 -26.14 -15.77 8.66
CA PRO A 125 -25.39 -16.99 8.97
C PRO A 125 -23.92 -16.73 9.28
N GLY A 126 -23.42 -15.49 9.12
CA GLY A 126 -22.03 -15.11 9.30
C GLY A 126 -21.11 -15.67 8.23
N CYS A 127 -19.85 -15.28 8.31
CA CYS A 127 -18.78 -15.81 7.47
C CYS A 127 -18.49 -17.27 7.85
N ARG A 128 -18.26 -18.13 6.84
CA ARG A 128 -18.10 -19.58 7.03
C ARG A 128 -16.73 -20.12 6.61
N TRP A 129 -15.93 -19.35 5.89
CA TRP A 129 -14.56 -19.77 5.59
C TRP A 129 -13.67 -19.67 6.84
N LYS A 130 -12.57 -20.40 6.84
CA LYS A 130 -11.71 -20.50 8.01
C LYS A 130 -10.89 -19.25 8.24
N THR A 131 -10.76 -18.89 9.50
CA THR A 131 -9.83 -17.88 10.01
C THR A 131 -8.50 -18.52 10.41
N TYR A 132 -7.46 -17.70 10.55
CA TYR A 132 -6.17 -18.21 11.00
C TYR A 132 -6.20 -18.77 12.44
N PRO A 133 -6.93 -18.19 13.41
CA PRO A 133 -7.10 -18.82 14.72
C PRO A 133 -7.77 -20.21 14.68
N GLU A 134 -8.72 -20.45 13.75
CA GLU A 134 -9.27 -21.79 13.56
C GLU A 134 -8.20 -22.78 13.11
N ARG A 135 -7.28 -22.34 12.23
CA ARG A 135 -6.16 -23.17 11.77
C ARG A 135 -5.17 -23.47 12.90
N ILE A 136 -4.93 -22.52 13.81
CA ILE A 136 -4.16 -22.77 15.05
C ILE A 136 -4.85 -23.83 15.89
N GLU A 137 -6.16 -23.74 16.10
CA GLU A 137 -6.91 -24.74 16.86
C GLU A 137 -6.87 -26.13 16.20
N GLU A 138 -6.96 -26.19 14.87
CA GLU A 138 -6.81 -27.46 14.13
C GLU A 138 -5.40 -28.02 14.28
N TYR A 139 -4.36 -27.20 14.21
CA TYR A 139 -2.98 -27.60 14.45
C TYR A 139 -2.82 -28.18 15.86
N ASN A 140 -3.35 -27.50 16.87
CA ASN A 140 -3.26 -27.91 18.28
C ASN A 140 -3.99 -29.24 18.58
N ARG A 141 -5.04 -29.60 17.80
CA ARG A 141 -5.77 -30.86 17.98
C ARG A 141 -5.02 -32.08 17.50
N LYS A 142 -4.01 -31.92 16.65
CA LYS A 142 -3.21 -33.04 16.15
C LYS A 142 -2.42 -33.67 17.30
N PRO A 143 -2.37 -35.02 17.38
CA PRO A 143 -1.70 -35.72 18.48
C PRO A 143 -0.26 -35.26 18.71
N GLU A 144 0.51 -35.05 17.65
CA GLU A 144 1.91 -34.61 17.68
C GLU A 144 2.12 -33.21 18.27
N ASN A 145 1.10 -32.37 18.24
CA ASN A 145 1.18 -30.97 18.66
C ASN A 145 0.62 -30.73 20.08
N LYS A 146 -0.02 -31.74 20.70
CA LYS A 146 -0.66 -31.60 22.00
C LYS A 146 0.29 -31.21 23.13
N THR A 147 1.55 -31.58 23.04
CA THR A 147 2.57 -31.29 24.08
C THR A 147 3.11 -29.86 24.00
N LYS A 148 2.98 -29.21 22.84
CA LYS A 148 3.46 -27.83 22.59
C LYS A 148 2.42 -27.06 21.77
N PRO A 149 1.20 -26.87 22.31
CA PRO A 149 0.18 -26.14 21.60
C PRO A 149 0.55 -24.66 21.44
N ILE A 150 0.15 -24.07 20.33
CA ILE A 150 0.28 -22.63 20.08
C ILE A 150 -0.89 -21.94 20.77
N SER A 151 -0.60 -21.13 21.77
CA SER A 151 -1.61 -20.32 22.44
C SER A 151 -1.89 -19.04 21.67
N TRP A 152 -3.15 -18.61 21.67
CA TRP A 152 -3.56 -17.39 20.98
C TRP A 152 -4.71 -16.69 21.72
N ARG A 153 -4.82 -15.36 21.55
CA ARG A 153 -5.89 -14.56 22.15
C ARG A 153 -6.05 -13.20 21.47
N VAL A 154 -7.29 -12.70 21.48
CA VAL A 154 -7.61 -11.31 21.17
C VAL A 154 -7.83 -10.54 22.46
N TYR A 155 -7.19 -9.39 22.61
CA TYR A 155 -7.48 -8.38 23.62
C TYR A 155 -8.22 -7.25 22.91
N GLN A 156 -9.52 -7.15 23.21
CA GLN A 156 -10.37 -6.11 22.69
C GLN A 156 -10.89 -5.28 23.84
N GLY A 157 -10.89 -3.99 23.69
CA GLY A 157 -11.47 -3.09 24.67
C GLY A 157 -12.97 -3.26 24.72
N GLY A 158 -13.56 -2.63 25.68
CA GLY A 158 -14.96 -2.42 25.66
C GLY A 158 -15.77 -3.26 26.62
N THR A 159 -16.26 -2.57 27.63
CA THR A 159 -17.41 -2.95 28.40
C THR A 159 -18.63 -2.11 28.02
N GLY A 160 -18.50 -1.33 26.92
CA GLY A 160 -19.50 -0.38 26.45
C GLY A 160 -20.66 -1.05 25.72
N GLN A 161 -21.75 -0.30 25.55
CA GLN A 161 -22.79 -0.64 24.58
C GLN A 161 -22.21 -0.46 23.17
N PRO A 162 -22.69 -1.20 22.17
CA PRO A 162 -22.31 -0.96 20.77
C PRO A 162 -22.40 0.52 20.42
N GLY A 163 -21.33 1.06 19.80
CA GLY A 163 -21.24 2.50 19.49
C GLY A 163 -20.85 3.41 20.64
N SER A 164 -20.55 2.86 21.84
CA SER A 164 -19.99 3.68 22.92
C SER A 164 -18.46 3.83 22.76
N PRO A 165 -17.86 4.94 23.22
CA PRO A 165 -16.42 5.18 23.11
C PRO A 165 -15.51 4.12 23.73
N THR A 166 -16.07 3.29 24.63
CA THR A 166 -15.32 2.21 25.30
C THR A 166 -15.45 0.87 24.60
N ASP A 167 -16.27 0.79 23.57
CA ASP A 167 -16.48 -0.38 22.76
C ASP A 167 -15.53 -0.42 21.56
N ASN A 168 -15.25 -1.58 20.99
CA ASN A 168 -14.41 -1.72 19.80
C ASN A 168 -15.13 -1.44 18.49
N PHE A 169 -16.35 -0.98 18.51
CA PHE A 169 -17.20 -0.65 17.36
C PHE A 169 -17.44 -1.79 16.36
N GLY A 170 -17.23 -3.06 16.73
CA GLY A 170 -17.30 -4.20 15.84
C GLY A 170 -16.01 -4.44 15.01
N ASP A 171 -14.93 -3.81 15.39
CA ASP A 171 -13.63 -3.90 14.68
C ASP A 171 -12.92 -5.23 14.87
N ASN A 172 -13.42 -6.11 15.76
CA ASN A 172 -12.97 -7.48 15.82
C ASN A 172 -13.70 -8.35 14.80
N SER A 173 -13.14 -8.51 13.62
CA SER A 173 -13.76 -9.25 12.52
C SER A 173 -14.02 -10.73 12.82
N LEU A 174 -13.44 -11.31 13.87
CA LEU A 174 -13.78 -12.68 14.28
C LEU A 174 -15.24 -12.80 14.73
N GLU A 175 -15.85 -11.71 15.20
CA GLU A 175 -17.26 -11.66 15.56
C GLU A 175 -18.19 -11.91 14.37
N TYR A 176 -17.71 -11.74 13.15
CA TYR A 176 -18.47 -11.98 11.92
C TYR A 176 -18.51 -13.44 11.50
N PHE A 177 -17.66 -14.29 12.08
CA PHE A 177 -17.59 -15.70 11.72
C PHE A 177 -18.47 -16.58 12.60
N SER A 178 -19.25 -17.45 11.95
CA SER A 178 -20.16 -18.37 12.65
C SER A 178 -19.43 -19.28 13.64
N ALA A 179 -18.18 -19.62 13.40
CA ALA A 179 -17.36 -20.47 14.24
C ALA A 179 -17.11 -19.91 15.66
N TYR A 180 -17.25 -18.59 15.83
CA TYR A 180 -17.03 -17.91 17.13
C TYR A 180 -18.30 -17.68 17.91
N ARG A 181 -19.46 -18.04 17.37
CA ARG A 181 -20.78 -17.92 18.00
C ARG A 181 -21.08 -19.17 18.84
N ASN A 182 -21.65 -18.97 20.02
CA ASN A 182 -21.93 -20.09 20.93
C ASN A 182 -23.00 -21.05 20.47
N ASP A 183 -23.96 -20.57 19.63
CA ASP A 183 -24.97 -21.42 18.98
C ASP A 183 -25.44 -20.77 17.68
N PRO A 184 -24.89 -21.19 16.55
CA PRO A 184 -24.92 -20.38 15.34
C PRO A 184 -26.23 -20.38 14.56
N VAL A 185 -27.20 -21.23 14.86
CA VAL A 185 -28.38 -21.39 13.95
C VAL A 185 -29.69 -21.60 14.68
N LYS A 186 -29.69 -22.10 15.90
CA LYS A 186 -30.95 -22.45 16.61
C LYS A 186 -31.76 -21.25 17.05
N ASP A 187 -31.09 -20.11 17.26
CA ASP A 187 -31.72 -18.93 17.85
C ASP A 187 -32.01 -17.82 16.82
N CYS A 188 -31.75 -18.10 15.55
CA CYS A 188 -32.11 -17.20 14.47
C CYS A 188 -33.61 -17.30 14.16
N VAL A 189 -34.39 -16.33 14.57
CA VAL A 189 -35.78 -16.20 14.19
C VAL A 189 -35.85 -15.43 12.86
N TRP A 190 -36.14 -16.16 11.79
CA TRP A 190 -36.37 -15.55 10.48
C TRP A 190 -37.74 -14.88 10.44
N LYS A 191 -37.74 -13.55 10.30
CA LYS A 191 -38.95 -12.77 10.09
C LYS A 191 -38.74 -11.88 8.85
N GLU A 192 -39.64 -11.97 7.90
CA GLU A 192 -39.64 -11.17 6.67
C GLU A 192 -38.33 -11.23 5.87
N GLY A 193 -37.70 -12.42 5.80
CA GLY A 193 -36.44 -12.61 5.08
C GLY A 193 -35.20 -12.08 5.80
N LYS A 194 -35.36 -11.64 7.05
CA LYS A 194 -34.27 -11.22 7.94
C LYS A 194 -34.15 -12.15 9.13
N CYS A 195 -32.92 -12.52 9.47
CA CYS A 195 -32.64 -13.19 10.73
C CYS A 195 -32.66 -12.14 11.85
N LEU A 196 -33.62 -12.23 12.76
CA LEU A 196 -33.65 -11.44 13.97
C LEU A 196 -32.92 -12.21 15.06
N VAL A 197 -31.72 -11.76 15.37
CA VAL A 197 -30.95 -12.29 16.50
C VAL A 197 -31.27 -11.42 17.71
N PRO A 198 -31.50 -12.02 18.89
CA PRO A 198 -31.69 -11.24 20.10
C PRO A 198 -30.51 -10.31 20.38
N ASP A 199 -30.78 -9.09 20.85
CA ASP A 199 -29.76 -8.11 21.21
C ASP A 199 -28.66 -8.74 22.11
N GLY A 200 -27.41 -8.53 21.77
CA GLY A 200 -26.26 -9.00 22.53
C GLY A 200 -25.66 -10.34 22.09
N TRP A 201 -26.02 -10.83 20.95
CA TRP A 201 -25.67 -12.18 20.48
C TRP A 201 -24.22 -12.35 20.06
N LEU A 202 -23.62 -11.35 19.44
CA LEU A 202 -22.22 -11.37 19.00
C LEU A 202 -21.27 -10.99 20.14
N ARG A 203 -21.73 -10.19 21.07
CA ARG A 203 -20.97 -9.79 22.24
C ARG A 203 -21.61 -10.41 23.47
N LEU A 204 -20.79 -11.08 24.25
CA LEU A 204 -21.26 -11.52 25.55
C LEU A 204 -21.82 -10.29 26.30
N PRO A 205 -23.11 -10.27 26.65
CA PRO A 205 -23.73 -9.10 27.30
C PRO A 205 -22.92 -8.63 28.53
N LYS A 206 -22.92 -7.31 28.80
CA LYS A 206 -22.31 -6.74 30.02
C LYS A 206 -22.62 -7.50 31.30
N GLU A 207 -23.83 -7.99 31.42
CA GLU A 207 -24.29 -8.79 32.53
C GLU A 207 -23.55 -10.12 32.69
N LYS A 208 -22.79 -10.51 31.68
CA LYS A 208 -21.99 -11.74 31.67
C LYS A 208 -20.49 -11.49 31.84
N THR A 209 -20.07 -10.38 32.43
CA THR A 209 -18.69 -10.24 32.94
C THR A 209 -18.32 -11.35 33.93
N ASN A 210 -19.29 -12.04 34.49
CA ASN A 210 -19.17 -13.24 35.34
C ASN A 210 -19.38 -14.55 34.55
N VAL A 211 -19.33 -14.52 33.21
CA VAL A 211 -19.40 -15.76 32.42
C VAL A 211 -18.23 -16.64 32.82
N ASN A 212 -18.53 -17.85 33.18
CA ASN A 212 -17.50 -18.85 33.39
C ASN A 212 -16.88 -19.16 32.04
N HIS A 213 -15.82 -18.43 31.71
CA HIS A 213 -15.07 -18.55 30.45
C HIS A 213 -14.60 -19.98 30.14
N ALA A 214 -14.50 -20.84 31.17
CA ALA A 214 -14.16 -22.25 31.02
C ALA A 214 -15.26 -23.07 30.31
N LYS A 215 -16.50 -22.59 30.29
CA LYS A 215 -17.62 -23.26 29.61
C LYS A 215 -17.75 -22.86 28.14
N LEU A 216 -17.04 -21.81 27.71
CA LEU A 216 -17.02 -21.40 26.30
C LEU A 216 -16.04 -22.26 25.50
N GLY A 217 -16.37 -22.53 24.24
CA GLY A 217 -15.41 -23.09 23.30
C GLY A 217 -14.16 -22.21 23.16
N SER A 218 -13.03 -22.80 22.80
CA SER A 218 -11.74 -22.08 22.71
C SER A 218 -11.80 -20.89 21.76
N LEU A 219 -12.47 -21.00 20.62
CA LEU A 219 -12.62 -19.92 19.64
C LEU A 219 -13.34 -18.73 20.24
N THR A 220 -14.54 -18.94 20.84
CA THR A 220 -15.31 -17.86 21.47
C THR A 220 -14.54 -17.25 22.64
N ARG A 221 -13.99 -18.10 23.52
CA ARG A 221 -13.26 -17.65 24.70
C ARG A 221 -12.03 -16.83 24.40
N ASN A 222 -11.26 -17.22 23.37
CA ASN A 222 -10.01 -16.55 23.03
C ASN A 222 -10.21 -15.42 22.02
N GLY A 223 -11.22 -15.52 21.15
CA GLY A 223 -11.39 -14.64 19.99
C GLY A 223 -12.31 -13.45 20.22
N VAL A 224 -13.44 -13.63 20.96
CA VAL A 224 -14.49 -12.60 20.98
C VAL A 224 -14.97 -12.23 22.38
N THR A 225 -14.27 -12.66 23.44
CA THR A 225 -14.56 -12.18 24.79
C THR A 225 -13.87 -10.85 25.07
N ASN A 226 -14.53 -9.95 25.79
CA ASN A 226 -13.94 -8.68 26.21
C ASN A 226 -12.75 -8.91 27.13
N ARG A 227 -11.59 -8.36 26.75
CA ARG A 227 -10.34 -8.40 27.51
C ARG A 227 -9.61 -7.09 27.31
N THR A 228 -9.45 -6.36 28.38
CA THR A 228 -8.86 -5.01 28.35
C THR A 228 -7.34 -5.04 28.38
N LEU A 229 -6.71 -3.87 28.23
CA LEU A 229 -5.26 -3.73 28.46
C LEU A 229 -4.84 -4.05 29.90
N LYS A 230 -5.76 -4.01 30.87
CA LYS A 230 -5.46 -4.44 32.26
C LYS A 230 -5.17 -5.93 32.31
N GLU A 231 -5.95 -6.74 31.61
CA GLU A 231 -5.74 -8.18 31.52
C GLU A 231 -4.50 -8.50 30.69
N PHE A 232 -4.28 -7.77 29.58
CA PHE A 232 -3.05 -7.88 28.80
C PHE A 232 -1.80 -7.62 29.64
N ALA A 233 -1.78 -6.55 30.43
CA ALA A 233 -0.66 -6.24 31.32
C ALA A 233 -0.48 -7.28 32.43
N ALA A 234 -1.57 -7.84 32.95
CA ALA A 234 -1.53 -8.92 33.95
C ALA A 234 -0.93 -10.20 33.34
N ASP A 235 -1.37 -10.60 32.15
CA ASP A 235 -0.83 -11.78 31.45
C ASP A 235 0.67 -11.62 31.17
N ILE A 236 1.14 -10.42 30.81
CA ILE A 236 2.57 -10.12 30.64
C ILE A 236 3.32 -10.25 31.95
N LYS A 237 2.80 -9.61 33.02
CA LYS A 237 3.43 -9.64 34.36
C LYS A 237 3.59 -11.07 34.87
N GLU A 238 2.62 -11.93 34.60
CA GLU A 238 2.61 -13.33 35.01
C GLU A 238 3.34 -14.27 34.04
N GLY A 239 3.92 -13.76 32.95
CA GLY A 239 4.57 -14.57 31.91
C GLY A 239 3.59 -15.47 31.12
N LYS A 240 2.33 -15.11 31.08
CA LYS A 240 1.23 -15.86 30.45
C LYS A 240 0.74 -15.28 29.13
N LEU A 241 1.47 -14.30 28.58
CA LEU A 241 1.12 -13.74 27.27
C LEU A 241 1.08 -14.86 26.21
N PRO A 242 -0.02 -15.01 25.43
CA PRO A 242 -0.12 -16.03 24.39
C PRO A 242 0.95 -15.89 23.30
N ASN A 243 1.26 -17.00 22.62
CA ASN A 243 2.23 -17.00 21.50
C ASN A 243 1.79 -16.08 20.36
N VAL A 244 0.48 -15.99 20.09
CA VAL A 244 -0.11 -15.09 19.11
C VAL A 244 -1.16 -14.23 19.81
N THR A 245 -1.00 -12.92 19.68
CA THR A 245 -1.86 -11.95 20.37
C THR A 245 -2.32 -10.90 19.36
N TRP A 246 -3.64 -10.72 19.22
CA TRP A 246 -4.22 -9.58 18.53
C TRP A 246 -4.74 -8.56 19.55
N ILE A 247 -4.54 -7.29 19.26
CA ILE A 247 -5.07 -6.18 20.06
C ILE A 247 -5.99 -5.36 19.16
N VAL A 248 -7.26 -5.28 19.54
CA VAL A 248 -8.25 -4.43 18.88
C VAL A 248 -8.59 -3.31 19.87
N PRO A 249 -8.20 -2.06 19.61
CA PRO A 249 -8.42 -0.98 20.56
C PRO A 249 -9.92 -0.65 20.70
N PRO A 250 -10.35 -0.11 21.83
CA PRO A 250 -11.64 0.56 21.91
C PRO A 250 -11.74 1.70 20.91
N GLU A 251 -12.93 2.00 20.41
CA GLU A 251 -13.21 3.08 19.46
C GLU A 251 -12.48 4.39 19.81
N HIS A 252 -12.43 4.71 21.11
CA HIS A 252 -11.82 5.94 21.62
C HIS A 252 -10.32 6.08 21.32
N TYR A 253 -9.65 5.00 20.96
CA TYR A 253 -8.22 4.95 20.68
C TYR A 253 -7.92 4.43 19.27
N SER A 254 -8.95 4.27 18.43
CA SER A 254 -8.83 3.68 17.08
C SER A 254 -8.17 4.60 16.05
N GLU A 255 -8.06 5.89 16.36
CA GLU A 255 -7.62 6.95 15.43
C GLU A 255 -8.59 7.19 14.25
N HIS A 256 -9.79 6.59 14.27
CA HIS A 256 -10.80 6.83 13.25
C HIS A 256 -11.20 8.29 13.19
N THR A 257 -11.28 8.87 12.00
CA THR A 257 -11.66 10.26 11.77
C THR A 257 -13.05 10.58 12.36
N SER A 258 -13.31 11.85 12.61
CA SER A 258 -14.53 12.41 13.23
C SER A 258 -14.75 12.10 14.72
N LYS A 259 -14.05 11.12 15.28
CA LYS A 259 -14.23 10.71 16.67
C LYS A 259 -12.94 10.83 17.48
N ASN A 260 -11.81 10.49 16.89
CA ASN A 260 -10.53 10.32 17.56
C ASN A 260 -9.41 11.07 16.82
N ALA A 261 -8.30 11.21 17.52
CA ALA A 261 -7.09 11.79 16.95
C ALA A 261 -5.95 10.77 16.98
N SER A 262 -4.93 10.99 16.15
CA SER A 262 -3.70 10.19 16.15
C SER A 262 -3.00 10.19 17.53
N THR A 263 -3.18 11.24 18.33
CA THR A 263 -2.65 11.31 19.70
C THR A 263 -3.36 10.36 20.69
N ASP A 264 -4.59 9.94 20.40
CA ASP A 264 -5.31 8.95 21.21
C ASP A 264 -4.77 7.55 20.98
N GLY A 265 -4.57 7.18 19.72
CA GLY A 265 -3.91 5.92 19.39
C GLY A 265 -2.46 5.88 19.86
N ALA A 266 -1.72 6.99 19.75
CA ALA A 266 -0.39 7.13 20.31
C ALA A 266 -0.34 6.80 21.81
N TYR A 267 -1.34 7.30 22.59
CA TYR A 267 -1.47 6.98 24.00
C TYR A 267 -1.69 5.48 24.21
N TYR A 268 -2.60 4.87 23.45
CA TYR A 268 -2.92 3.44 23.58
C TYR A 268 -1.71 2.56 23.22
N ILE A 269 -1.06 2.83 22.10
CA ILE A 269 0.17 2.14 21.65
C ILE A 269 1.25 2.24 22.73
N ASN A 270 1.42 3.44 23.32
CA ASN A 270 2.40 3.63 24.39
C ASN A 270 2.08 2.79 25.65
N LYS A 271 0.79 2.60 25.99
CA LYS A 271 0.39 1.70 27.09
C LYS A 271 0.69 0.24 26.79
N VAL A 272 0.45 -0.22 25.55
CA VAL A 272 0.82 -1.56 25.11
C VAL A 272 2.33 -1.78 25.20
N LEU A 273 3.11 -0.86 24.65
CA LEU A 273 4.58 -0.95 24.69
C LEU A 273 5.11 -0.87 26.12
N SER A 274 4.52 0.00 26.97
CA SER A 274 4.90 0.10 28.37
C SER A 274 4.72 -1.24 29.12
N ALA A 275 3.62 -1.94 28.86
CA ALA A 275 3.39 -3.26 29.45
C ALA A 275 4.42 -4.30 28.97
N LEU A 276 4.74 -4.31 27.67
CA LEU A 276 5.71 -5.24 27.09
C LEU A 276 7.11 -5.04 27.67
N VAL A 277 7.60 -3.80 27.71
CA VAL A 277 8.96 -3.51 28.19
C VAL A 277 9.11 -3.61 29.72
N ALA A 278 7.98 -3.59 30.47
CA ALA A 278 7.98 -3.81 31.90
C ALA A 278 8.37 -5.25 32.31
N ASN A 279 8.30 -6.21 31.39
CA ASN A 279 8.78 -7.57 31.57
C ASN A 279 9.87 -7.88 30.53
N PRO A 280 11.17 -7.78 30.88
CA PRO A 280 12.27 -7.98 29.95
C PRO A 280 12.29 -9.36 29.29
N GLU A 281 11.82 -10.39 29.96
CA GLU A 281 11.75 -11.74 29.41
C GLU A 281 10.70 -11.83 28.30
N VAL A 282 9.55 -11.19 28.48
CA VAL A 282 8.49 -11.11 27.46
C VAL A 282 8.97 -10.20 26.30
N TRP A 283 9.51 -9.03 26.62
CA TRP A 283 10.03 -8.09 25.63
C TRP A 283 11.05 -8.75 24.68
N SER A 284 12.05 -9.45 25.25
CA SER A 284 13.12 -10.07 24.47
C SER A 284 12.65 -11.11 23.45
N LYS A 285 11.40 -11.57 23.54
CA LYS A 285 10.78 -12.60 22.68
C LYS A 285 9.62 -12.08 21.85
N THR A 286 9.35 -10.76 21.87
CA THR A 286 8.15 -10.16 21.26
C THR A 286 8.47 -9.46 19.95
N VAL A 287 7.68 -9.73 18.91
CA VAL A 287 7.54 -8.91 17.73
C VAL A 287 6.16 -8.24 17.80
N PHE A 288 6.13 -6.94 18.03
CA PHE A 288 4.91 -6.14 18.08
C PHE A 288 4.73 -5.41 16.75
N ILE A 289 3.71 -5.78 16.00
CA ILE A 289 3.36 -5.17 14.71
C ILE A 289 2.23 -4.19 14.96
N ILE A 290 2.42 -2.94 14.57
CA ILE A 290 1.41 -1.89 14.59
C ILE A 290 1.06 -1.61 13.14
N ASN A 291 -0.17 -1.94 12.75
CA ASN A 291 -0.66 -1.68 11.40
C ASN A 291 -2.07 -1.08 11.45
N TYR A 292 -2.34 -0.23 10.46
CA TYR A 292 -3.65 0.41 10.28
C TYR A 292 -4.44 -0.38 9.26
N ASP A 293 -5.75 -0.47 9.45
CA ASP A 293 -6.63 -1.25 8.56
C ASP A 293 -6.85 -0.56 7.22
N GLU A 294 -7.03 0.77 7.22
CA GLU A 294 -7.31 1.52 6.00
C GLU A 294 -6.85 2.98 6.12
N ASN A 295 -6.98 3.77 5.06
CA ASN A 295 -6.44 5.13 4.93
C ASN A 295 -7.45 6.24 5.27
N ASP A 296 -8.61 5.93 5.83
CA ASP A 296 -9.69 6.91 6.11
C ASP A 296 -10.07 7.79 4.88
N GLY A 297 -9.83 7.32 3.66
CA GLY A 297 -10.13 8.05 2.43
C GLY A 297 -9.10 9.11 2.02
N PHE A 298 -8.03 9.29 2.77
CA PHE A 298 -6.96 10.24 2.44
C PHE A 298 -6.12 9.81 1.24
N PHE A 299 -5.64 10.80 0.50
CA PHE A 299 -4.82 10.60 -0.69
C PHE A 299 -3.48 9.93 -0.38
N ASP A 300 -3.11 9.00 -1.23
CA ASP A 300 -1.75 8.49 -1.37
C ASP A 300 -1.29 8.64 -2.82
N HIS A 301 -0.03 9.02 -3.04
CA HIS A 301 0.53 9.20 -4.37
C HIS A 301 1.09 7.91 -4.99
N VAL A 302 1.21 6.83 -4.21
CA VAL A 302 1.70 5.54 -4.70
C VAL A 302 0.53 4.67 -5.16
N VAL A 303 0.53 4.33 -6.45
CA VAL A 303 -0.50 3.46 -7.03
C VAL A 303 -0.31 2.04 -6.51
N PRO A 304 -1.31 1.47 -5.82
CA PRO A 304 -1.19 0.13 -5.26
C PRO A 304 -1.17 -0.97 -6.33
N PRO A 305 -0.65 -2.14 -6.02
CA PRO A 305 -0.78 -3.31 -6.86
C PRO A 305 -2.25 -3.70 -7.06
N MET A 306 -2.66 -3.85 -8.32
CA MET A 306 -4.01 -4.24 -8.69
C MET A 306 -3.96 -5.28 -9.83
N PRO A 307 -4.64 -6.43 -9.75
CA PRO A 307 -4.60 -7.41 -10.81
C PRO A 307 -5.30 -6.90 -12.08
N PRO A 308 -4.87 -7.31 -13.28
CA PRO A 308 -5.61 -7.04 -14.51
C PRO A 308 -6.91 -7.85 -14.53
N ILE A 309 -8.03 -7.24 -14.92
CA ILE A 309 -9.34 -7.91 -15.05
C ILE A 309 -9.53 -8.53 -16.42
N ALA A 310 -9.12 -7.80 -17.45
CA ALA A 310 -9.26 -8.19 -18.84
C ALA A 310 -7.88 -8.24 -19.53
N PRO A 311 -7.73 -8.97 -20.64
CA PRO A 311 -6.47 -9.00 -21.39
C PRO A 311 -5.95 -7.63 -21.83
N ALA A 312 -6.86 -6.66 -22.00
CA ALA A 312 -6.49 -5.29 -22.33
C ALA A 312 -5.92 -4.51 -21.13
N ASP A 313 -6.18 -4.95 -19.90
CA ASP A 313 -5.66 -4.33 -18.67
C ASP A 313 -4.24 -4.80 -18.31
N GLY A 314 -3.70 -5.78 -19.02
CA GLY A 314 -2.39 -6.36 -18.75
C GLY A 314 -2.39 -7.87 -18.62
N LYS A 315 -1.34 -8.42 -17.99
CA LYS A 315 -1.14 -9.87 -17.89
C LYS A 315 -0.53 -10.26 -16.55
N VAL A 316 -0.75 -11.52 -16.17
CA VAL A 316 -0.03 -12.15 -15.05
C VAL A 316 0.65 -13.43 -15.54
N SER A 317 1.69 -13.86 -14.85
CA SER A 317 2.33 -15.17 -15.10
C SER A 317 1.28 -16.28 -15.08
N PRO A 318 1.36 -17.28 -15.96
CA PRO A 318 0.32 -18.31 -16.13
C PRO A 318 -0.09 -19.00 -14.82
N SER A 319 0.83 -19.26 -13.91
CA SER A 319 0.58 -19.90 -12.61
C SER A 319 -0.39 -19.11 -11.72
N LEU A 320 -0.45 -17.78 -11.87
CA LEU A 320 -1.29 -16.91 -11.05
C LEU A 320 -2.75 -16.82 -11.54
N LYS A 321 -3.02 -17.21 -12.80
CA LYS A 321 -4.34 -16.99 -13.43
C LYS A 321 -5.49 -17.63 -12.67
N LYS A 322 -5.28 -18.83 -12.12
CA LYS A 322 -6.35 -19.59 -11.43
C LYS A 322 -6.85 -18.86 -10.17
N SER A 323 -5.95 -18.24 -9.42
CA SER A 323 -6.28 -17.58 -8.17
C SER A 323 -6.89 -16.19 -8.37
N LEU A 324 -6.71 -15.55 -9.53
CA LEU A 324 -7.24 -14.23 -9.81
C LEU A 324 -8.75 -14.08 -9.65
N ARG A 325 -9.51 -15.17 -9.85
CA ARG A 325 -10.97 -15.15 -9.65
C ARG A 325 -11.40 -14.71 -8.25
N LEU A 326 -10.53 -14.85 -7.23
CA LEU A 326 -10.75 -14.40 -5.86
C LEU A 326 -10.29 -12.94 -5.63
N GLU A 327 -9.65 -12.34 -6.62
CA GLU A 327 -9.22 -10.95 -6.62
C GLU A 327 -10.11 -10.04 -7.47
N TYR A 328 -11.28 -10.53 -7.87
CA TYR A 328 -12.29 -9.77 -8.61
C TYR A 328 -13.59 -9.72 -7.84
N ARG A 329 -14.23 -8.58 -7.88
CA ARG A 329 -15.62 -8.42 -7.50
C ARG A 329 -16.48 -8.31 -8.74
N ARG A 330 -17.55 -9.11 -8.78
CA ARG A 330 -18.64 -8.92 -9.72
C ARG A 330 -19.81 -8.30 -8.96
N ASP A 331 -20.17 -7.10 -9.28
CA ASP A 331 -21.34 -6.47 -8.71
C ASP A 331 -22.55 -6.71 -9.62
N PRO A 332 -23.52 -7.54 -9.20
CA PRO A 332 -24.69 -7.84 -10.01
C PRO A 332 -25.64 -6.66 -10.16
N LEU A 333 -25.56 -5.64 -9.27
CA LEU A 333 -26.46 -4.49 -9.30
C LEU A 333 -25.99 -3.41 -10.28
N ILE A 334 -24.68 -3.22 -10.40
CA ILE A 334 -24.09 -2.20 -11.28
C ILE A 334 -23.45 -2.80 -12.54
N CYS A 335 -23.52 -4.12 -12.71
CA CYS A 335 -22.95 -4.86 -13.85
C CYS A 335 -21.49 -4.48 -14.16
N TYR A 336 -20.74 -4.11 -13.15
CA TYR A 336 -19.36 -3.65 -13.27
C TYR A 336 -18.42 -4.58 -12.50
N ASP A 337 -17.47 -5.17 -13.22
CA ASP A 337 -16.41 -5.98 -12.62
C ASP A 337 -15.22 -5.06 -12.28
N HIS A 338 -14.71 -5.16 -11.05
CA HIS A 338 -13.52 -4.42 -10.65
C HIS A 338 -12.56 -5.32 -9.85
N PRO A 339 -11.25 -5.04 -9.88
CA PRO A 339 -10.30 -5.77 -9.06
C PRO A 339 -10.49 -5.41 -7.59
N ILE A 340 -10.14 -6.32 -6.71
CA ILE A 340 -10.02 -6.07 -5.28
C ILE A 340 -8.65 -5.45 -5.02
N GLY A 341 -7.59 -6.18 -5.33
CA GLY A 341 -6.21 -5.73 -5.24
C GLY A 341 -5.81 -5.21 -3.87
N PHE A 342 -4.80 -4.37 -3.85
CA PHE A 342 -4.42 -3.61 -2.67
C PHE A 342 -5.07 -2.24 -2.69
N GLY A 343 -5.30 -1.68 -1.52
CA GLY A 343 -5.71 -0.28 -1.35
C GLY A 343 -4.50 0.64 -1.16
N PRO A 344 -4.73 1.90 -0.73
CA PRO A 344 -3.67 2.86 -0.44
C PRO A 344 -2.72 2.34 0.63
N ARG A 345 -1.50 2.93 0.69
CA ARG A 345 -0.59 2.64 1.78
C ARG A 345 -1.15 3.11 3.11
N VAL A 346 -0.89 2.30 4.12
CA VAL A 346 -1.21 2.60 5.51
C VAL A 346 0.02 2.43 6.39
N PRO A 347 0.14 3.13 7.54
CA PRO A 347 1.28 2.98 8.41
C PRO A 347 1.44 1.54 8.91
N CYS A 348 2.66 1.03 8.89
CA CYS A 348 3.04 -0.21 9.54
C CYS A 348 4.40 -0.09 10.20
N LEU A 349 4.46 -0.41 11.49
CA LEU A 349 5.67 -0.42 12.30
C LEU A 349 5.92 -1.80 12.88
N VAL A 350 7.13 -2.28 12.77
CA VAL A 350 7.58 -3.49 13.46
C VAL A 350 8.42 -3.06 14.64
N VAL A 351 7.88 -3.25 15.86
CA VAL A 351 8.45 -2.81 17.13
C VAL A 351 8.94 -4.03 17.91
N SER A 352 10.23 -4.20 18.01
CA SER A 352 10.82 -5.42 18.55
C SER A 352 12.32 -5.20 18.86
N PRO A 353 12.94 -5.98 19.76
CA PRO A 353 14.39 -6.00 19.87
C PRO A 353 15.12 -6.23 18.56
N TRP A 354 14.52 -7.00 17.64
CA TRP A 354 15.12 -7.32 16.34
C TRP A 354 14.91 -6.26 15.26
N SER A 355 14.11 -5.25 15.52
CA SER A 355 13.77 -4.23 14.51
C SER A 355 14.28 -2.83 14.86
N LYS A 356 15.05 -2.67 15.97
CA LYS A 356 15.57 -1.38 16.42
C LYS A 356 16.59 -0.78 15.45
N GLY A 357 16.71 0.56 15.48
CA GLY A 357 17.75 1.31 14.78
C GLY A 357 17.27 2.28 13.71
N GLY A 358 15.97 2.54 13.60
CA GLY A 358 15.41 3.54 12.68
C GLY A 358 15.50 3.11 11.21
N TRP A 359 15.07 1.89 10.92
CA TRP A 359 15.14 1.29 9.59
C TRP A 359 13.89 1.58 8.76
N VAL A 360 14.07 1.62 7.45
CA VAL A 360 13.00 1.58 6.45
C VAL A 360 13.02 0.23 5.75
N ASN A 361 11.87 -0.39 5.56
CA ASN A 361 11.68 -1.58 4.75
C ASN A 361 10.70 -1.27 3.61
N SER A 362 11.21 -1.24 2.39
CA SER A 362 10.44 -0.90 1.18
C SER A 362 9.96 -2.12 0.39
N GLN A 363 9.89 -3.30 1.03
CA GLN A 363 9.20 -4.45 0.44
C GLN A 363 7.69 -4.21 0.47
N VAL A 364 7.00 -4.65 -0.58
CA VAL A 364 5.53 -4.56 -0.66
C VAL A 364 4.90 -5.53 0.32
N PHE A 365 4.01 -5.02 1.18
CA PHE A 365 3.25 -5.79 2.15
C PHE A 365 1.78 -5.38 2.11
N ASP A 366 0.91 -6.26 2.64
CA ASP A 366 -0.48 -5.96 2.97
C ASP A 366 -0.89 -6.68 4.27
N HIS A 367 -2.17 -6.66 4.66
CA HIS A 367 -2.62 -7.31 5.89
C HIS A 367 -2.36 -8.83 5.89
N THR A 368 -2.36 -9.47 4.72
CA THR A 368 -2.04 -10.90 4.61
C THR A 368 -0.58 -11.22 4.94
N SER A 369 0.31 -10.22 4.86
CA SER A 369 1.70 -10.36 5.26
C SER A 369 1.88 -10.70 6.73
N VAL A 370 0.96 -10.25 7.60
CA VAL A 370 0.95 -10.61 9.02
C VAL A 370 0.68 -12.11 9.19
N LEU A 371 -0.28 -12.65 8.45
CA LEU A 371 -0.56 -14.09 8.47
C LEU A 371 0.61 -14.89 7.90
N ARG A 372 1.24 -14.42 6.85
CA ARG A 372 2.44 -15.05 6.27
C ARG A 372 3.64 -15.02 7.24
N PHE A 373 3.77 -13.99 8.06
CA PHE A 373 4.75 -13.96 9.13
C PHE A 373 4.48 -15.07 10.17
N LEU A 374 3.19 -15.29 10.52
CA LEU A 374 2.80 -16.39 11.39
C LEU A 374 3.02 -17.76 10.72
N GLU A 375 2.78 -17.87 9.41
CA GLU A 375 3.12 -19.08 8.63
C GLU A 375 4.63 -19.41 8.75
N ALA A 376 5.49 -18.41 8.52
CA ALA A 376 6.93 -18.56 8.61
C ALA A 376 7.37 -18.97 10.02
N ARG A 377 6.70 -18.46 11.05
CA ARG A 377 7.03 -18.75 12.46
C ARG A 377 6.53 -20.11 12.94
N PHE A 378 5.33 -20.53 12.53
CA PHE A 378 4.64 -21.69 13.12
C PHE A 378 4.40 -22.84 12.13
N GLY A 379 4.67 -22.65 10.84
CA GLY A 379 4.43 -23.67 9.81
C GLY A 379 2.96 -23.93 9.51
N ILE A 380 2.03 -23.07 9.94
CA ILE A 380 0.59 -23.20 9.70
C ILE A 380 0.22 -22.30 8.52
N GLN A 381 -0.13 -22.91 7.40
CA GLN A 381 -0.46 -22.19 6.17
C GLN A 381 -1.88 -21.59 6.19
N GLU A 382 -2.02 -20.31 5.80
CA GLU A 382 -3.32 -19.68 5.49
C GLU A 382 -3.67 -19.88 4.01
N THR A 383 -4.49 -20.88 3.75
CA THR A 383 -4.81 -21.31 2.36
C THR A 383 -5.78 -20.39 1.62
N ASN A 384 -6.37 -19.40 2.30
CA ASN A 384 -7.26 -18.43 1.65
C ASN A 384 -6.50 -17.29 0.96
N ILE A 385 -5.22 -17.08 1.29
CA ILE A 385 -4.38 -16.10 0.60
C ILE A 385 -4.13 -16.58 -0.82
N THR A 386 -4.52 -15.78 -1.81
CA THR A 386 -4.37 -16.12 -3.22
C THR A 386 -2.91 -16.21 -3.65
N ASP A 387 -2.62 -17.03 -4.68
CA ASP A 387 -1.26 -17.10 -5.24
C ASP A 387 -0.78 -15.74 -5.75
N TRP A 388 -1.71 -14.93 -6.27
CA TRP A 388 -1.39 -13.58 -6.72
C TRP A 388 -0.93 -12.69 -5.55
N ARG A 389 -1.66 -12.68 -4.41
CA ARG A 389 -1.23 -11.91 -3.22
C ARG A 389 0.09 -12.42 -2.66
N ARG A 390 0.28 -13.74 -2.61
CA ARG A 390 1.53 -14.36 -2.19
C ARG A 390 2.71 -13.98 -3.07
N ALA A 391 2.47 -13.79 -4.36
CA ALA A 391 3.49 -13.33 -5.29
C ALA A 391 3.85 -11.86 -5.10
N VAL A 392 2.87 -11.00 -4.77
CA VAL A 392 3.06 -9.54 -4.67
C VAL A 392 3.51 -9.13 -3.28
N ALA A 393 2.84 -9.62 -2.22
CA ALA A 393 3.16 -9.25 -0.84
C ALA A 393 4.27 -10.12 -0.25
N GLY A 394 5.17 -9.51 0.50
CA GLY A 394 6.13 -10.19 1.36
C GLY A 394 5.50 -10.79 2.61
N ASP A 395 6.32 -11.41 3.45
CA ASP A 395 5.90 -12.09 4.69
C ASP A 395 6.40 -11.40 5.97
N LEU A 396 6.85 -10.16 5.87
CA LEU A 396 7.41 -9.33 6.94
C LEU A 396 8.72 -9.86 7.56
N THR A 397 9.25 -11.00 7.14
CA THR A 397 10.50 -11.55 7.70
C THR A 397 11.73 -10.70 7.38
N SER A 398 11.65 -9.82 6.36
CA SER A 398 12.71 -8.86 6.01
C SER A 398 12.76 -7.63 6.93
N ALA A 399 11.75 -7.38 7.77
CA ALA A 399 11.70 -6.22 8.64
C ALA A 399 12.55 -6.36 9.92
N PRO A 400 12.58 -7.49 10.64
CA PRO A 400 13.49 -7.74 11.75
C PRO A 400 14.85 -8.30 11.30
N ASP A 401 15.88 -8.05 12.09
CA ASP A 401 17.17 -8.73 12.03
C ASP A 401 17.28 -9.70 13.19
N PHE A 402 16.86 -10.94 12.98
CA PHE A 402 16.83 -11.96 14.03
C PHE A 402 18.21 -12.39 14.54
N ALA A 403 19.29 -12.06 13.83
CA ALA A 403 20.64 -12.37 14.24
C ALA A 403 21.18 -11.38 15.29
N ASN A 404 20.66 -10.15 15.31
CA ASN A 404 21.22 -9.06 16.12
C ASN A 404 20.13 -8.36 16.96
N PRO A 405 19.61 -8.99 18.03
CA PRO A 405 18.61 -8.35 18.89
C PRO A 405 19.24 -7.26 19.77
N ASP A 406 18.53 -6.15 19.94
CA ASP A 406 18.84 -5.09 20.89
C ASP A 406 17.70 -4.96 21.92
N ASN A 407 17.91 -5.51 23.11
CA ASN A 407 16.91 -5.56 24.19
C ASN A 407 16.82 -4.27 25.01
N GLU A 408 17.64 -3.25 24.73
CA GLU A 408 17.63 -1.99 25.47
C GLU A 408 16.25 -1.30 25.33
N THR A 409 15.71 -0.80 26.43
CA THR A 409 14.36 -0.21 26.48
C THR A 409 14.35 1.26 26.85
N THR A 410 15.51 1.85 27.20
CA THR A 410 15.63 3.24 27.61
C THR A 410 15.12 4.17 26.51
N GLY A 411 14.21 5.07 26.89
CA GLY A 411 13.66 6.09 26.00
C GLY A 411 12.59 5.60 25.00
N LEU A 412 12.23 4.33 25.00
CA LEU A 412 11.18 3.79 24.11
C LEU A 412 9.79 4.24 24.53
N VAL A 413 9.54 4.27 25.85
CA VAL A 413 8.27 4.72 26.43
C VAL A 413 8.38 6.20 26.73
N LYS A 414 7.45 6.98 26.20
CA LYS A 414 7.34 8.42 26.50
C LYS A 414 6.12 8.67 27.40
N GLN A 415 6.19 9.70 28.22
CA GLN A 415 4.99 10.17 28.91
C GLN A 415 4.06 10.79 27.86
N THR A 416 2.96 10.10 27.57
CA THR A 416 1.86 10.59 26.75
C THR A 416 0.69 10.87 27.67
N ALA A 417 0.12 12.08 27.55
CA ALA A 417 -1.10 12.42 28.28
C ALA A 417 -2.31 12.15 27.40
N PHE A 418 -3.26 11.37 27.90
CA PHE A 418 -4.56 11.29 27.25
C PHE A 418 -5.33 12.58 27.51
N LYS A 419 -5.84 13.19 26.43
CA LYS A 419 -6.69 14.37 26.53
C LYS A 419 -8.13 13.95 26.28
N VAL A 420 -8.99 14.09 27.30
CA VAL A 420 -10.43 14.02 27.06
C VAL A 420 -10.81 15.20 26.18
N ARG A 421 -11.27 14.93 24.96
CA ARG A 421 -11.69 15.94 23.99
C ARG A 421 -13.20 16.11 24.02
N GLY A 422 -13.63 17.35 23.83
CA GLY A 422 -15.01 17.63 23.49
C GLY A 422 -15.35 17.14 22.07
N PRO A 423 -16.64 17.14 21.69
CA PRO A 423 -17.04 16.81 20.33
C PRO A 423 -16.28 17.65 19.31
N ALA A 424 -15.90 17.04 18.19
CA ALA A 424 -15.16 17.69 17.10
C ALA A 424 -15.81 19.02 16.73
N SER A 425 -15.07 20.09 16.88
CA SER A 425 -15.56 21.42 16.46
C SER A 425 -15.38 21.50 14.92
N ASN A 426 -16.47 21.39 14.18
CA ASN A 426 -16.48 21.57 12.73
C ASN A 426 -16.01 22.98 12.26
N LYS A 427 -15.68 23.85 13.19
CA LYS A 427 -15.31 25.26 12.90
C LYS A 427 -13.82 25.46 12.58
N LEU A 428 -12.99 24.45 12.74
CA LEU A 428 -11.51 24.62 12.72
C LEU A 428 -10.81 23.79 11.64
N LEU A 429 -11.54 23.29 10.65
CA LEU A 429 -10.88 22.73 9.47
C LEU A 429 -10.05 23.84 8.80
N PRO A 430 -8.84 23.53 8.31
CA PRO A 430 -8.13 24.49 7.47
C PRO A 430 -9.13 24.94 6.41
N ASN A 431 -9.10 26.22 6.06
CA ASN A 431 -9.87 26.71 4.92
C ASN A 431 -9.47 25.84 3.73
N VAL A 432 -10.23 24.78 3.54
CA VAL A 432 -10.09 23.94 2.36
C VAL A 432 -10.32 24.88 1.20
N PRO A 433 -9.35 25.07 0.28
CA PRO A 433 -9.56 25.96 -0.84
C PRO A 433 -10.81 25.50 -1.55
N ASN A 434 -11.84 26.33 -1.55
CA ASN A 434 -12.98 26.06 -2.40
C ASN A 434 -12.59 26.38 -3.85
N ASP A 435 -13.25 25.79 -4.81
CA ASP A 435 -12.94 25.76 -6.24
C ASP A 435 -12.73 27.14 -6.89
N ASN A 436 -13.08 28.22 -6.19
CA ASN A 436 -13.03 29.59 -6.67
C ASN A 436 -11.90 30.41 -6.02
N THR A 437 -11.03 29.83 -5.21
CA THR A 437 -10.03 30.62 -4.51
C THR A 437 -8.74 30.72 -5.30
N LYS A 438 -8.32 31.95 -5.53
CA LYS A 438 -6.98 32.32 -6.00
C LYS A 438 -5.86 31.94 -5.00
N ASN A 439 -6.22 31.34 -3.86
CA ASN A 439 -5.35 30.96 -2.75
C ASN A 439 -5.30 29.44 -2.59
N LEU A 440 -5.03 28.70 -3.69
CA LEU A 440 -4.66 27.29 -3.57
C LEU A 440 -3.41 27.17 -2.66
N PRO A 441 -3.34 26.14 -1.79
CA PRO A 441 -2.15 25.93 -0.98
C PRO A 441 -0.95 25.84 -1.93
N LYS A 442 0.07 26.63 -1.67
CA LYS A 442 1.33 26.48 -2.39
C LYS A 442 1.84 25.08 -2.13
N VAL A 443 2.34 24.43 -3.17
CA VAL A 443 3.05 23.16 -3.01
C VAL A 443 4.18 23.44 -2.02
N GLU A 444 4.06 22.91 -0.81
CA GLU A 444 5.16 22.95 0.15
C GLU A 444 6.30 22.13 -0.46
N ASN A 445 7.52 22.64 -0.33
CA ASN A 445 8.68 21.85 -0.72
C ASN A 445 8.62 20.50 0.03
N PRO A 446 8.50 19.35 -0.65
CA PRO A 446 8.46 18.03 0.00
C PRO A 446 9.61 17.83 0.98
N LEU A 447 10.74 18.49 0.75
CA LEU A 447 11.93 18.44 1.60
C LEU A 447 11.71 19.09 2.96
N THR A 448 10.79 20.05 3.09
CA THR A 448 10.44 20.65 4.40
C THR A 448 9.57 19.72 5.27
N LEU A 449 9.08 18.59 4.72
CA LEU A 449 8.41 17.54 5.49
C LEU A 449 9.39 16.77 6.38
N PHE A 450 10.67 16.82 6.08
CA PHE A 450 11.74 16.04 6.73
C PHE A 450 12.55 16.91 7.72
N ASP A 451 11.88 17.66 8.59
CA ASP A 451 12.52 18.46 9.68
C ASP A 451 13.22 17.58 10.74
N ASP A 452 13.56 16.35 10.40
CA ASP A 452 14.12 15.39 11.33
C ASP A 452 15.66 15.44 11.33
N LYS A 453 16.22 16.06 12.34
CA LYS A 453 17.67 16.11 12.58
C LYS A 453 18.31 14.75 12.88
N THR A 454 17.52 13.68 13.00
CA THR A 454 17.99 12.32 13.23
C THR A 454 18.36 11.56 11.97
N SER A 455 18.07 12.11 10.78
CA SER A 455 18.51 11.58 9.51
C SER A 455 20.03 11.76 9.32
N ASN A 456 20.61 10.91 8.47
CA ASN A 456 21.99 11.12 8.04
C ASN A 456 22.17 12.55 7.47
N PRO A 457 23.41 13.11 7.42
CA PRO A 457 23.64 14.45 6.87
C PRO A 457 23.12 14.65 5.43
N ASP A 458 22.99 13.56 4.67
CA ASP A 458 22.40 13.53 3.33
C ASP A 458 20.88 13.31 3.36
N GLY A 459 20.26 13.21 4.56
CA GLY A 459 18.83 12.97 4.75
C GLY A 459 18.38 11.53 4.55
N SER A 460 19.27 10.63 4.13
CA SER A 460 18.93 9.21 3.95
C SER A 460 18.72 8.49 5.29
N ARG A 461 18.00 7.37 5.26
CA ARG A 461 17.80 6.46 6.39
C ARG A 461 18.40 5.10 6.07
N LYS A 462 18.68 4.30 7.11
CA LYS A 462 19.05 2.90 6.93
C LYS A 462 17.90 2.15 6.25
N ALA A 463 18.19 1.38 5.22
CA ALA A 463 17.22 0.53 4.52
C ALA A 463 17.53 -0.94 4.75
N ARG A 464 16.47 -1.73 5.02
CA ARG A 464 16.56 -3.18 5.12
C ARG A 464 16.84 -3.77 3.74
N ALA A 465 17.59 -4.87 3.69
CA ALA A 465 17.68 -5.68 2.47
C ALA A 465 16.31 -6.27 2.12
N ILE A 466 15.93 -6.16 0.85
CA ILE A 466 14.66 -6.67 0.32
C ILE A 466 14.93 -7.62 -0.86
N PRO A 467 14.03 -8.59 -1.15
CA PRO A 467 14.32 -9.67 -2.09
C PRO A 467 13.97 -9.32 -3.53
N TYR A 468 14.44 -8.17 -4.05
CA TYR A 468 14.05 -7.71 -5.38
C TYR A 468 15.21 -7.73 -6.38
N GLU A 469 15.02 -8.49 -7.45
CA GLU A 469 15.84 -8.45 -8.66
C GLU A 469 14.93 -8.70 -9.86
N PHE A 470 14.67 -7.67 -10.65
CA PHE A 470 13.71 -7.72 -11.75
C PHE A 470 14.03 -6.70 -12.83
N TYR A 471 13.51 -6.94 -14.04
CA TYR A 471 13.85 -6.17 -15.22
C TYR A 471 12.64 -5.95 -16.12
N VAL A 472 12.64 -4.81 -16.81
CA VAL A 472 11.74 -4.53 -17.93
C VAL A 472 12.62 -4.19 -19.13
N THR A 473 12.47 -4.97 -20.19
CA THR A 473 13.14 -4.73 -21.48
C THR A 473 12.12 -4.41 -22.56
N ALA A 474 12.57 -3.77 -23.63
CA ALA A 474 11.72 -3.35 -24.73
C ALA A 474 12.29 -3.77 -26.07
N ALA A 475 11.41 -4.17 -27.00
CA ALA A 475 11.73 -4.43 -28.40
C ALA A 475 10.75 -3.67 -29.29
N VAL A 476 11.27 -2.77 -30.13
CA VAL A 476 10.45 -1.98 -31.03
C VAL A 476 10.00 -2.85 -32.22
N LYS A 477 8.75 -2.70 -32.60
CA LYS A 477 8.11 -3.38 -33.75
C LYS A 477 7.61 -2.35 -34.77
N SER A 478 7.25 -2.81 -35.94
CA SER A 478 6.76 -1.94 -37.02
C SER A 478 5.52 -1.12 -36.68
N LYS A 479 4.69 -1.60 -35.72
CA LYS A 479 3.43 -0.94 -35.30
C LYS A 479 3.27 -0.85 -33.80
N GLY A 480 4.36 -0.85 -33.05
CA GLY A 480 4.30 -0.82 -31.61
C GLY A 480 5.61 -1.17 -30.92
N ILE A 481 5.50 -1.52 -29.65
CA ILE A 481 6.62 -1.91 -28.81
C ILE A 481 6.22 -3.10 -27.95
N ASP A 482 7.06 -4.11 -27.88
CA ASP A 482 6.92 -5.23 -26.96
C ASP A 482 7.69 -4.91 -25.69
N LEU A 483 7.05 -5.07 -24.53
CA LEU A 483 7.68 -5.02 -23.24
C LEU A 483 7.76 -6.41 -22.64
N THR A 484 8.93 -6.79 -22.15
CA THR A 484 9.14 -8.06 -21.43
C THR A 484 9.50 -7.78 -19.99
N PHE A 485 8.73 -8.41 -19.09
CA PHE A 485 8.86 -8.31 -17.64
C PHE A 485 9.41 -9.61 -17.09
N SER A 486 10.44 -9.55 -16.25
CA SER A 486 11.05 -10.71 -15.60
C SER A 486 11.45 -10.41 -14.17
N THR A 487 11.57 -11.47 -13.36
CA THR A 487 12.11 -11.40 -11.99
C THR A 487 12.92 -12.64 -11.69
N GLU A 488 13.99 -12.46 -10.91
CA GLU A 488 14.90 -13.55 -10.51
C GLU A 488 14.57 -14.12 -9.12
N ASN A 489 13.83 -13.37 -8.30
CA ASN A 489 13.59 -13.74 -6.90
C ASN A 489 12.11 -13.71 -6.54
N HIS A 490 11.63 -12.60 -5.99
CA HIS A 490 10.26 -12.43 -5.53
C HIS A 490 9.33 -12.05 -6.69
N GLY A 491 8.04 -12.37 -6.55
CA GLY A 491 7.05 -11.91 -7.54
C GLY A 491 6.93 -10.38 -7.53
N ILE A 492 6.77 -9.79 -8.71
CA ILE A 492 6.75 -8.34 -8.90
C ILE A 492 5.49 -7.91 -9.61
N HIS A 493 4.90 -6.83 -9.12
CA HIS A 493 3.82 -6.11 -9.78
C HIS A 493 4.32 -4.82 -10.42
N PHE A 494 3.87 -4.57 -11.66
CA PHE A 494 4.18 -3.35 -12.42
C PHE A 494 2.92 -2.61 -12.80
N ASN A 495 2.91 -1.30 -12.59
CA ASN A 495 1.96 -0.36 -13.18
C ASN A 495 2.62 0.30 -14.41
N VAL A 496 2.00 0.18 -15.58
CA VAL A 496 2.57 0.65 -16.84
C VAL A 496 1.65 1.66 -17.51
N TYR A 497 2.22 2.77 -17.97
CA TYR A 497 1.51 3.92 -18.50
C TYR A 497 1.99 4.23 -19.94
N ASN A 498 1.04 4.45 -20.82
CA ASN A 498 1.30 5.07 -22.12
C ASN A 498 1.14 6.60 -21.99
N ASN A 499 2.25 7.31 -21.97
CA ASN A 499 2.27 8.75 -21.69
C ASN A 499 1.68 9.59 -22.85
N ILE A 500 1.68 9.08 -24.07
CA ILE A 500 1.11 9.80 -25.24
C ILE A 500 -0.41 9.84 -25.13
N TYR A 501 -1.02 8.72 -24.79
CA TYR A 501 -2.47 8.60 -24.74
C TYR A 501 -3.07 9.20 -23.47
N TYR A 502 -2.30 9.31 -22.42
CA TYR A 502 -2.74 9.91 -21.16
C TYR A 502 -3.28 11.33 -21.34
N TRP A 503 -2.72 12.08 -22.31
CA TRP A 503 -3.05 13.49 -22.54
C TRP A 503 -3.91 13.74 -23.78
N ASN A 504 -4.24 12.71 -24.58
CA ASN A 504 -4.94 12.90 -25.84
C ASN A 504 -6.47 12.77 -25.67
N LYS A 505 -7.16 13.91 -25.67
CA LYS A 505 -8.61 14.04 -25.50
C LYS A 505 -9.46 13.39 -26.62
N TYR A 506 -8.87 13.13 -27.79
CA TYR A 506 -9.61 12.67 -28.98
C TYR A 506 -9.69 11.15 -29.10
N ILE A 507 -9.09 10.41 -28.20
CA ILE A 507 -9.17 8.96 -28.18
C ILE A 507 -10.41 8.56 -27.38
N THR A 508 -11.46 8.21 -28.12
CA THR A 508 -12.73 7.75 -27.53
C THR A 508 -12.51 6.51 -26.67
N GLU A 509 -13.20 6.42 -25.55
CA GLU A 509 -13.04 5.45 -24.45
C GLU A 509 -13.03 3.95 -24.85
N LYS A 510 -13.35 3.63 -26.08
CA LYS A 510 -13.61 2.23 -26.50
C LYS A 510 -12.38 1.39 -26.82
N ASN A 511 -11.21 1.96 -27.08
CA ASN A 511 -10.08 1.17 -27.62
C ASN A 511 -8.71 1.41 -27.02
N TYR A 512 -8.54 2.28 -25.98
CA TYR A 512 -7.19 2.60 -25.51
C TYR A 512 -7.12 2.61 -23.99
N TYR A 513 -6.55 1.54 -23.48
CA TYR A 513 -6.10 1.50 -22.09
C TYR A 513 -4.77 2.24 -22.03
N SER A 514 -4.79 3.43 -21.43
CA SER A 514 -3.56 4.20 -21.17
C SER A 514 -2.73 3.61 -20.05
N THR A 515 -3.29 2.64 -19.32
CA THR A 515 -2.62 1.94 -18.22
C THR A 515 -2.79 0.43 -18.37
N ARG A 516 -1.71 -0.32 -18.08
CA ARG A 516 -1.77 -1.79 -17.95
C ARG A 516 -1.00 -2.23 -16.71
N ARG A 517 -1.34 -3.40 -16.22
CA ARG A 517 -0.79 -3.97 -14.99
C ARG A 517 -0.24 -5.35 -15.25
N TYR A 518 0.94 -5.62 -14.69
CA TYR A 518 1.62 -6.90 -14.89
C TYR A 518 2.08 -7.46 -13.57
N THR A 519 1.88 -8.77 -13.36
CA THR A 519 2.46 -9.48 -12.23
C THR A 519 3.23 -10.66 -12.72
N VAL A 520 4.54 -10.66 -12.48
CA VAL A 520 5.47 -11.68 -12.95
C VAL A 520 6.08 -12.43 -11.76
N VAL A 521 6.26 -13.73 -11.92
CA VAL A 521 6.97 -14.58 -10.95
C VAL A 521 8.22 -15.20 -11.57
N LYS A 522 9.17 -15.60 -10.73
CA LYS A 522 10.42 -16.24 -11.13
C LYS A 522 10.20 -17.36 -12.14
N GLY A 523 11.03 -17.39 -13.18
CA GLY A 523 10.99 -18.40 -14.23
C GLY A 523 9.78 -18.34 -15.16
N SER A 524 8.94 -17.30 -15.07
CA SER A 524 7.74 -17.14 -15.88
C SER A 524 7.59 -15.70 -16.40
N PRO A 525 8.53 -15.24 -17.24
CA PRO A 525 8.51 -13.89 -17.79
C PRO A 525 7.25 -13.66 -18.64
N ILE A 526 6.87 -12.38 -18.77
CA ILE A 526 5.69 -11.98 -19.53
C ILE A 526 6.13 -11.01 -20.62
N THR A 527 5.71 -11.27 -21.86
CA THR A 527 5.81 -10.29 -22.95
C THR A 527 4.43 -9.82 -23.35
N ASP A 528 4.28 -8.50 -23.51
CA ASP A 528 3.07 -7.88 -24.02
C ASP A 528 3.35 -6.78 -25.02
N SER A 529 2.49 -6.73 -26.06
CA SER A 529 2.62 -5.77 -27.15
C SER A 529 1.75 -4.54 -26.89
N TRP A 530 2.36 -3.38 -27.04
CA TRP A 530 1.68 -2.07 -27.01
C TRP A 530 1.62 -1.54 -28.44
N ALA A 531 0.41 -1.59 -29.01
CA ALA A 531 0.17 -0.97 -30.32
C ALA A 531 0.20 0.56 -30.17
N VAL A 532 0.75 1.24 -31.17
CA VAL A 532 0.78 2.69 -31.27
C VAL A 532 -0.08 3.15 -32.45
N ALA A 533 -0.87 4.19 -32.23
CA ALA A 533 -1.72 4.75 -33.29
C ALA A 533 -0.98 5.73 -34.20
N THR A 534 0.11 6.30 -33.68
CA THR A 534 1.09 7.12 -34.41
C THR A 534 2.41 6.37 -34.46
N ASP A 535 3.37 6.87 -35.18
CA ASP A 535 4.72 6.26 -35.19
C ASP A 535 5.50 6.49 -33.90
N GLU A 536 4.90 7.15 -32.89
CA GLU A 536 5.56 7.50 -31.65
C GLU A 536 5.06 6.63 -30.50
N TYR A 537 5.96 6.25 -29.60
CA TYR A 537 5.66 5.62 -28.33
C TYR A 537 6.36 6.35 -27.18
N ASP A 538 5.71 6.38 -26.01
CA ASP A 538 6.28 6.86 -24.76
C ASP A 538 5.62 6.06 -23.61
N ILE A 539 6.30 5.02 -23.14
CA ILE A 539 5.75 4.08 -22.16
C ILE A 539 6.66 4.05 -20.95
N THR A 540 6.05 4.15 -19.77
CA THR A 540 6.74 4.06 -18.47
C THR A 540 6.21 2.89 -17.67
N ALA A 541 7.09 2.01 -17.21
CA ALA A 541 6.80 0.96 -16.24
C ALA A 541 7.34 1.36 -14.86
N TYR A 542 6.49 1.29 -13.85
CA TYR A 542 6.82 1.48 -12.44
C TYR A 542 6.76 0.15 -11.71
N GLY A 543 7.77 -0.15 -10.92
CA GLY A 543 7.85 -1.30 -10.03
C GLY A 543 8.09 -0.88 -8.57
N PRO A 544 8.26 -1.84 -7.64
CA PRO A 544 8.54 -1.54 -6.24
C PRO A 544 9.89 -0.85 -6.03
N ASN A 545 10.07 -0.25 -4.86
CA ASN A 545 11.31 0.38 -4.40
C ASN A 545 11.89 1.40 -5.40
N GLY A 546 11.04 2.30 -5.93
CA GLY A 546 11.49 3.38 -6.80
C GLY A 546 11.86 2.97 -8.23
N TYR A 547 11.61 1.71 -8.62
CA TYR A 547 11.93 1.24 -9.97
C TYR A 547 11.12 1.96 -11.05
N LEU A 548 11.82 2.37 -12.09
CA LEU A 548 11.26 2.98 -13.30
C LEU A 548 12.03 2.51 -14.53
N ALA A 549 11.29 2.11 -15.57
CA ALA A 549 11.82 1.93 -16.91
C ALA A 549 10.94 2.71 -17.91
N ARG A 550 11.52 3.68 -18.63
CA ARG A 550 10.81 4.48 -19.64
C ARG A 550 11.43 4.31 -20.99
N PHE A 551 10.57 4.08 -21.97
CA PHE A 551 10.90 3.88 -23.36
C PHE A 551 10.12 4.87 -24.20
N LYS A 552 10.83 5.83 -24.81
CA LYS A 552 10.28 6.82 -25.74
C LYS A 552 11.02 6.71 -27.08
N GLY A 553 10.28 6.73 -28.18
CA GLY A 553 10.85 6.58 -29.50
C GLY A 553 9.82 6.61 -30.63
N ARG A 554 10.25 6.24 -31.80
CA ARG A 554 9.43 6.12 -32.99
C ARG A 554 9.51 4.70 -33.58
N THR A 555 8.42 4.25 -34.20
CA THR A 555 8.33 2.95 -34.86
C THR A 555 8.63 3.03 -36.35
N ALA A 556 8.55 4.21 -36.97
CA ALA A 556 8.86 4.43 -38.37
C ALA A 556 10.38 4.31 -38.60
N ARG A 557 10.79 3.41 -39.52
CA ARG A 557 12.15 2.88 -39.60
C ARG A 557 13.05 3.55 -40.61
N ASP A 558 12.58 4.55 -41.33
CA ASP A 558 13.26 4.89 -42.57
C ASP A 558 14.62 5.60 -42.41
N TYR A 559 14.96 6.15 -41.24
CA TYR A 559 16.24 6.85 -41.05
C TYR A 559 16.74 6.97 -39.59
N GLU A 560 16.17 6.25 -38.64
CA GLU A 560 16.55 6.41 -37.23
C GLU A 560 17.08 5.10 -36.61
N PRO A 561 18.22 5.15 -35.92
CA PRO A 561 18.76 3.96 -35.28
C PRO A 561 17.84 3.50 -34.14
N ASP A 562 17.40 2.25 -34.20
CA ASP A 562 16.65 1.63 -33.07
C ASP A 562 17.64 1.16 -32.01
N ILE A 563 17.84 2.00 -31.00
CA ILE A 563 18.72 1.71 -29.88
C ILE A 563 17.96 0.90 -28.84
N VAL A 564 18.34 -0.36 -28.71
CA VAL A 564 17.94 -1.20 -27.58
C VAL A 564 18.92 -0.93 -26.44
N ALA A 565 18.41 -0.48 -25.31
CA ALA A 565 19.20 -0.35 -24.09
C ALA A 565 18.56 -1.15 -22.97
N SER A 566 19.37 -1.81 -22.14
CA SER A 566 18.94 -2.55 -20.98
C SER A 566 19.92 -2.40 -19.83
N VAL A 567 19.43 -2.57 -18.61
CA VAL A 567 20.22 -2.52 -17.37
C VAL A 567 20.19 -3.88 -16.72
N LEU A 568 21.33 -4.34 -16.22
CA LEU A 568 21.51 -5.54 -15.43
C LEU A 568 22.15 -5.16 -14.09
N HIS A 569 21.64 -5.68 -12.97
CA HIS A 569 22.22 -5.52 -11.66
C HIS A 569 23.44 -6.44 -11.49
N LEU A 570 24.51 -5.93 -10.90
CA LEU A 570 25.74 -6.67 -10.68
C LEU A 570 25.92 -7.03 -9.19
N PRO A 571 26.57 -8.15 -8.86
CA PRO A 571 26.78 -8.58 -7.46
C PRO A 571 27.58 -7.59 -6.61
N ASN A 572 28.39 -6.72 -7.25
CA ASN A 572 29.14 -5.68 -6.56
C ASN A 572 28.32 -4.43 -6.19
N GLY A 573 27.02 -4.42 -6.54
CA GLY A 573 26.13 -3.30 -6.30
C GLY A 573 26.08 -2.27 -7.41
N ASN A 574 26.83 -2.45 -8.50
CA ASN A 574 26.82 -1.63 -9.70
C ASN A 574 25.75 -2.08 -10.70
N VAL A 575 25.57 -1.33 -11.77
CA VAL A 575 24.74 -1.70 -12.90
C VAL A 575 25.56 -1.82 -14.17
N ARG A 576 25.20 -2.77 -15.03
CA ARG A 576 25.70 -2.87 -16.39
C ARG A 576 24.64 -2.34 -17.33
N LEU A 577 24.99 -1.31 -18.09
CA LEU A 577 24.16 -0.78 -19.17
C LEU A 577 24.68 -1.37 -20.48
N THR A 578 23.80 -2.08 -21.19
CA THR A 578 24.10 -2.69 -22.49
C THR A 578 23.34 -1.96 -23.58
N PHE A 579 24.04 -1.63 -24.66
CA PHE A 579 23.47 -1.06 -25.87
C PHE A 579 23.63 -2.04 -27.01
N SER A 580 22.58 -2.19 -27.81
CA SER A 580 22.63 -2.90 -29.08
C SER A 580 21.79 -2.18 -30.13
N CYS A 581 22.13 -2.37 -31.39
CA CYS A 581 21.29 -2.02 -32.52
C CYS A 581 20.71 -3.31 -33.10
N LEU A 582 19.47 -3.30 -33.57
CA LEU A 582 18.93 -4.43 -34.29
C LEU A 582 19.71 -4.61 -35.61
N GLU A 583 20.08 -5.85 -35.94
CA GLU A 583 20.97 -6.24 -37.03
C GLU A 583 20.60 -5.71 -38.43
N VAL A 584 19.40 -5.22 -38.61
CA VAL A 584 18.84 -4.80 -39.92
C VAL A 584 19.23 -3.37 -40.29
N TYR A 585 19.68 -2.57 -39.32
CA TYR A 585 20.02 -1.17 -39.58
C TYR A 585 21.40 -0.85 -39.01
N ALA A 586 22.35 -0.64 -39.92
CA ALA A 586 23.64 -0.14 -39.54
C ALA A 586 23.51 1.23 -38.87
N TRP A 587 24.18 1.40 -37.72
CA TRP A 587 24.35 2.71 -37.12
C TRP A 587 24.91 3.67 -38.19
N PRO A 588 24.31 4.85 -38.40
CA PRO A 588 24.99 5.90 -39.17
C PRO A 588 26.36 6.13 -38.51
N HIS A 589 27.38 6.35 -39.31
CA HIS A 589 28.79 6.39 -38.90
C HIS A 589 29.10 7.36 -37.74
N ASP A 590 28.23 8.19 -37.26
CA ASP A 590 28.48 9.20 -36.24
C ASP A 590 27.36 9.27 -35.20
N THR A 591 26.68 8.15 -34.90
CA THR A 591 25.63 8.15 -33.88
C THR A 591 26.24 8.31 -32.47
N ILE A 592 25.93 9.42 -31.83
CA ILE A 592 26.36 9.70 -30.46
C ILE A 592 25.15 9.56 -29.53
N VAL A 593 25.34 8.83 -28.44
CA VAL A 593 24.39 8.82 -27.33
C VAL A 593 25.00 9.51 -26.14
N LYS A 594 24.15 10.28 -25.44
CA LYS A 594 24.47 10.83 -24.13
C LYS A 594 23.88 9.92 -23.07
N VAL A 595 24.73 9.38 -22.23
CA VAL A 595 24.31 8.69 -20.98
C VAL A 595 24.44 9.69 -19.85
N SER A 596 23.37 9.90 -19.10
CA SER A 596 23.38 10.84 -17.98
C SER A 596 22.70 10.26 -16.74
N SER A 597 23.05 10.76 -15.58
CA SER A 597 22.45 10.37 -14.29
C SER A 597 22.28 11.58 -13.40
N LYS A 598 21.24 11.57 -12.56
CA LYS A 598 21.09 12.55 -11.46
C LYS A 598 22.12 12.34 -10.36
N TYR A 599 22.65 11.14 -10.23
CA TYR A 599 23.79 10.83 -9.37
C TYR A 599 25.08 11.06 -10.14
N LEU A 600 26.15 11.45 -9.47
CA LEU A 600 27.47 11.54 -10.09
C LEU A 600 28.06 10.13 -10.19
N LEU A 601 27.68 9.38 -11.22
CA LEU A 601 27.96 7.96 -11.34
C LEU A 601 29.09 7.63 -12.34
N PHE A 602 29.47 8.56 -13.22
CA PHE A 602 30.46 8.31 -14.26
C PHE A 602 31.85 8.72 -13.81
N LYS A 603 32.74 7.74 -13.64
CA LYS A 603 34.10 7.95 -13.19
C LYS A 603 35.01 8.23 -14.38
N SER A 604 35.60 9.41 -14.44
CA SER A 604 36.60 9.76 -15.44
C SER A 604 37.90 8.99 -15.25
N THR A 605 38.75 8.98 -16.27
CA THR A 605 40.11 8.41 -16.20
C THR A 605 40.99 9.04 -15.10
N THR A 606 40.68 10.26 -14.68
CA THR A 606 41.35 10.98 -13.59
C THR A 606 40.75 10.69 -12.21
N GLY A 607 39.72 9.85 -12.14
CA GLY A 607 39.03 9.48 -10.90
C GLY A 607 37.94 10.44 -10.44
N THR A 608 37.67 11.52 -11.19
CA THR A 608 36.60 12.49 -10.92
C THR A 608 35.25 11.92 -11.40
N TYR A 609 34.21 12.05 -10.60
CA TYR A 609 32.85 11.64 -11.00
C TYR A 609 32.10 12.77 -11.69
N THR A 610 31.38 12.43 -12.77
CA THR A 610 30.56 13.34 -13.56
C THR A 610 29.10 12.82 -13.62
N ASP A 611 28.19 13.68 -14.07
CA ASP A 611 26.78 13.37 -14.25
C ASP A 611 26.44 12.82 -15.64
N SER A 612 27.38 12.82 -16.57
CA SER A 612 27.13 12.36 -17.93
C SER A 612 28.39 11.94 -18.67
N GLU A 613 28.21 11.07 -19.65
CA GLU A 613 29.22 10.62 -20.62
C GLU A 613 28.62 10.62 -22.03
N LEU A 614 29.42 11.02 -23.02
CA LEU A 614 29.10 10.91 -24.46
C LEU A 614 29.76 9.68 -25.02
N LEU A 615 28.98 8.82 -25.68
CA LEU A 615 29.43 7.57 -26.29
C LEU A 615 29.19 7.59 -27.76
N LEU A 616 30.28 7.38 -28.56
CA LEU A 616 30.17 7.10 -29.97
C LEU A 616 29.74 5.65 -30.16
N MET A 617 28.63 5.43 -30.83
CA MET A 617 28.09 4.11 -31.13
C MET A 617 28.69 3.60 -32.47
N ASN A 618 29.16 2.40 -32.47
CA ASN A 618 29.60 1.67 -33.63
C ASN A 618 28.77 0.39 -33.82
N TYR A 619 29.00 -0.39 -34.84
CA TYR A 619 28.21 -1.58 -35.22
C TYR A 619 28.21 -2.72 -34.17
N GLN A 620 28.99 -2.62 -33.11
CA GLN A 620 29.10 -3.67 -32.10
C GLN A 620 28.28 -3.31 -30.85
N PRO A 621 27.64 -4.29 -30.20
CA PRO A 621 27.06 -4.09 -28.88
C PRO A 621 28.10 -3.49 -27.95
N ARG A 622 27.68 -2.56 -27.13
CA ARG A 622 28.54 -1.90 -26.13
C ARG A 622 27.99 -2.10 -24.75
N GLU A 623 28.87 -2.44 -23.83
CA GLU A 623 28.56 -2.55 -22.42
C GLU A 623 29.41 -1.55 -21.65
N ILE A 624 28.78 -0.90 -20.66
CA ILE A 624 29.47 -0.07 -19.69
C ILE A 624 28.99 -0.45 -18.30
N GLU A 625 29.93 -0.55 -17.38
CA GLU A 625 29.63 -0.68 -15.96
C GLU A 625 29.55 0.72 -15.35
N ILE A 626 28.48 0.97 -14.60
CA ILE A 626 28.19 2.26 -13.99
C ILE A 626 28.10 2.04 -12.48
N ASP A 627 28.87 2.82 -11.72
CA ASP A 627 28.80 2.85 -10.26
C ASP A 627 27.40 3.32 -9.80
N THR A 628 26.99 2.83 -8.66
CA THR A 628 25.73 3.29 -8.02
C THR A 628 26.01 4.15 -6.79
N LYS A 629 25.03 4.92 -6.37
CA LYS A 629 25.09 5.67 -5.12
C LYS A 629 24.34 4.94 -4.01
N ASP A 630 25.05 4.23 -3.15
CA ASP A 630 24.47 3.37 -2.12
C ASP A 630 23.46 2.34 -2.71
N GLY A 631 23.71 1.83 -3.92
CA GLY A 631 22.80 0.96 -4.69
C GLY A 631 21.84 1.69 -5.63
N TRP A 632 21.65 3.02 -5.47
CA TRP A 632 20.69 3.80 -6.26
C TRP A 632 21.28 4.23 -7.60
N TYR A 633 20.45 4.14 -8.66
CA TYR A 633 20.75 4.62 -9.98
C TYR A 633 19.53 5.29 -10.64
N ASP A 634 19.75 6.27 -11.48
CA ASP A 634 18.78 6.90 -12.40
C ASP A 634 19.53 7.31 -13.66
N ILE A 635 19.47 6.48 -14.68
CA ILE A 635 20.27 6.56 -15.89
C ILE A 635 19.36 6.88 -17.06
N SER A 636 19.68 7.94 -17.79
CA SER A 636 19.00 8.33 -19.02
C SER A 636 19.94 8.20 -20.20
N VAL A 637 19.46 7.60 -21.28
CA VAL A 637 20.15 7.47 -22.58
C VAL A 637 19.37 8.28 -23.61
N GLN A 638 20.01 9.28 -24.19
CA GLN A 638 19.44 10.17 -25.17
C GLN A 638 20.27 10.12 -26.48
N LEU A 639 19.59 10.14 -27.59
CA LEU A 639 20.23 10.28 -28.90
C LEU A 639 20.62 11.73 -29.12
N MET A 640 21.85 11.99 -29.61
CA MET A 640 22.34 13.34 -29.89
C MET A 640 22.14 13.66 -31.35
N GLY A 641 21.65 14.85 -31.65
CA GLY A 641 21.58 15.38 -33.02
C GLY A 641 22.91 15.92 -33.52
N SER A 642 23.00 16.20 -34.81
CA SER A 642 24.14 16.85 -35.43
C SER A 642 24.43 18.27 -34.90
N ASP A 643 23.43 18.88 -34.26
CA ASP A 643 23.54 20.18 -33.59
C ASP A 643 24.10 20.07 -32.15
N GLY A 644 24.46 18.86 -31.70
CA GLY A 644 24.97 18.58 -30.37
C GLY A 644 23.92 18.62 -29.26
N LYS A 645 22.61 18.63 -29.59
CA LYS A 645 21.54 18.62 -28.64
C LYS A 645 20.84 17.25 -28.56
N PRO A 646 20.29 16.86 -27.40
CA PRO A 646 19.47 15.67 -27.33
C PRO A 646 18.24 15.75 -28.23
N GLN A 647 17.93 14.65 -28.88
CA GLN A 647 16.72 14.50 -29.69
C GLN A 647 15.51 14.21 -28.81
N ASP A 648 14.50 15.08 -28.82
CA ASP A 648 13.33 14.98 -27.93
C ASP A 648 12.47 13.75 -28.19
N PHE A 649 12.55 13.13 -29.34
CA PHE A 649 11.77 11.95 -29.68
C PHE A 649 12.33 10.64 -29.07
N PHE A 650 13.58 10.61 -28.60
CA PHE A 650 14.24 9.40 -28.12
C PHE A 650 14.68 9.50 -26.67
N LEU A 651 14.27 8.51 -25.85
CA LEU A 651 14.73 8.35 -24.46
C LEU A 651 14.67 6.87 -24.05
N ARG A 652 15.71 6.40 -23.36
CA ARG A 652 15.67 5.22 -22.50
C ARG A 652 16.08 5.66 -21.12
N ARG A 653 15.22 5.45 -20.11
CA ARG A 653 15.52 5.80 -18.73
C ARG A 653 15.29 4.62 -17.82
N PHE A 654 16.23 4.34 -16.95
CA PHE A 654 16.21 3.27 -15.98
C PHE A 654 16.58 3.83 -14.62
N ALA A 655 15.70 3.65 -13.64
CA ALA A 655 15.97 4.04 -12.26
C ALA A 655 15.57 2.93 -11.31
N GLY A 656 16.23 2.85 -10.16
CA GLY A 656 15.95 1.84 -9.14
C GLY A 656 17.09 1.68 -8.17
N HIS A 657 17.04 0.57 -7.45
CA HIS A 657 18.03 0.19 -6.45
C HIS A 657 18.55 -1.22 -6.70
N VAL A 658 19.86 -1.41 -6.64
CA VAL A 658 20.51 -2.73 -6.73
C VAL A 658 20.49 -3.39 -5.37
N GLU A 659 19.73 -4.47 -5.23
CA GLU A 659 19.64 -5.24 -4.00
C GLU A 659 20.78 -6.29 -3.94
N THR A 660 21.66 -6.15 -2.97
CA THR A 660 22.82 -7.05 -2.78
C THR A 660 22.60 -8.09 -1.67
N GLY A 661 21.38 -8.16 -1.11
CA GLY A 661 21.09 -8.96 0.08
C GLY A 661 21.66 -8.39 1.38
N LYS A 662 22.21 -7.18 1.34
CA LYS A 662 22.75 -6.45 2.50
C LYS A 662 21.95 -5.19 2.77
N PRO A 663 21.91 -4.72 4.02
CA PRO A 663 21.37 -3.41 4.34
C PRO A 663 22.01 -2.28 3.52
N SER A 664 21.21 -1.29 3.15
CA SER A 664 21.61 -0.12 2.38
C SER A 664 21.07 1.17 3.01
N LYS A 665 20.82 2.17 2.19
CA LYS A 665 20.17 3.42 2.55
C LYS A 665 18.98 3.71 1.64
N THR A 666 18.03 4.50 2.13
CA THR A 666 16.98 5.09 1.28
C THR A 666 17.59 6.05 0.27
N ASP A 667 16.86 6.37 -0.80
CA ASP A 667 17.35 7.25 -1.85
C ASP A 667 17.84 8.59 -1.28
N PRO A 668 19.14 8.91 -1.42
CA PRO A 668 19.73 10.14 -0.87
C PRO A 668 19.21 11.40 -1.58
N PHE A 669 18.58 11.29 -2.76
CA PHE A 669 18.02 12.43 -3.47
C PHE A 669 16.61 12.81 -3.00
N LEU A 670 15.90 11.96 -2.25
CA LEU A 670 14.62 12.33 -1.66
C LEU A 670 14.73 13.51 -0.66
N THR A 671 15.92 13.84 -0.23
CA THR A 671 16.18 14.82 0.84
C THR A 671 17.08 15.99 0.44
N LYS A 672 17.60 15.99 -0.77
CA LYS A 672 18.37 17.12 -1.32
C LYS A 672 17.47 18.12 -2.04
N ASP A 673 17.80 19.40 -1.96
CA ASP A 673 17.24 20.44 -2.82
C ASP A 673 17.52 20.08 -4.29
N LEU A 674 16.63 19.28 -4.86
CA LEU A 674 16.60 19.12 -6.32
C LEU A 674 16.31 20.51 -6.88
N PRO A 675 17.16 21.05 -7.79
CA PRO A 675 16.73 22.20 -8.55
C PRO A 675 15.37 21.81 -9.14
N VAL A 676 14.34 22.58 -8.82
CA VAL A 676 13.02 22.40 -9.42
C VAL A 676 13.29 22.41 -10.92
N ALA A 677 13.25 21.24 -11.55
CA ALA A 677 13.25 21.18 -12.99
C ALA A 677 12.12 22.11 -13.37
N LYS A 678 12.43 23.23 -14.04
CA LYS A 678 11.41 24.07 -14.64
C LYS A 678 10.55 23.06 -15.38
N ALA A 679 9.32 22.87 -14.91
CA ALA A 679 8.38 22.02 -15.63
C ALA A 679 8.49 22.47 -17.07
N ASP A 680 8.93 21.57 -17.94
CA ASP A 680 8.89 21.84 -19.36
C ASP A 680 7.43 22.22 -19.62
N VAL A 681 7.20 23.50 -19.81
CA VAL A 681 5.90 24.04 -20.13
C VAL A 681 5.61 23.48 -21.50
N VAL A 682 4.90 22.35 -21.54
CA VAL A 682 4.31 21.86 -22.78
C VAL A 682 3.31 22.92 -23.19
N SER A 683 3.75 23.82 -24.04
CA SER A 683 2.91 24.81 -24.67
C SER A 683 1.83 24.06 -25.48
N SER A 684 0.57 24.39 -25.21
CA SER A 684 -0.65 23.93 -25.86
C SER A 684 -1.25 22.60 -25.37
N VAL A 685 -1.98 22.67 -24.25
CA VAL A 685 -3.04 21.72 -23.92
C VAL A 685 -4.37 22.37 -24.36
N PRO A 686 -5.19 21.73 -25.22
CA PRO A 686 -6.52 22.25 -25.54
C PRO A 686 -7.40 22.31 -24.30
N GLN A 687 -8.15 23.39 -24.15
CA GLN A 687 -9.10 23.58 -23.04
C GLN A 687 -10.11 22.43 -22.99
N VAL A 688 -10.22 21.79 -21.82
CA VAL A 688 -11.27 20.83 -21.52
C VAL A 688 -12.47 21.60 -20.93
N ASN A 689 -13.54 21.74 -21.68
CA ASN A 689 -14.83 22.14 -21.13
C ASN A 689 -15.35 21.02 -20.24
N VAL A 690 -15.28 21.19 -18.95
CA VAL A 690 -15.96 20.32 -17.99
C VAL A 690 -17.44 20.65 -18.06
N GLN A 691 -18.18 19.96 -18.93
CA GLN A 691 -19.61 19.87 -18.73
C GLN A 691 -19.83 19.08 -17.44
N SER A 692 -20.57 19.68 -16.52
CA SER A 692 -21.00 19.04 -15.28
C SER A 692 -21.66 17.70 -15.60
N VAL A 693 -20.96 16.62 -15.29
CA VAL A 693 -21.56 15.28 -15.30
C VAL A 693 -22.44 15.23 -14.06
N HIS A 694 -23.74 15.42 -14.24
CA HIS A 694 -24.68 15.12 -13.18
C HIS A 694 -24.58 13.63 -12.85
N PRO A 695 -24.46 13.25 -11.57
CA PRO A 695 -24.50 11.84 -11.19
C PRO A 695 -25.81 11.24 -11.67
N ARG A 696 -25.75 10.07 -12.30
CA ARG A 696 -26.95 9.31 -12.66
C ARG A 696 -27.66 8.93 -11.37
N GLY A 697 -29.00 8.87 -11.36
CA GLY A 697 -29.82 8.75 -10.17
C GLY A 697 -29.51 7.61 -9.17
N THR A 698 -28.69 6.64 -9.57
CA THR A 698 -28.19 5.56 -8.70
C THR A 698 -27.12 6.04 -7.72
N ASP A 699 -26.27 7.00 -8.12
CA ASP A 699 -25.19 7.50 -7.25
C ASP A 699 -25.79 8.33 -6.09
N LYS A 700 -26.88 9.04 -6.37
CA LYS A 700 -27.60 9.84 -5.36
C LYS A 700 -28.18 8.95 -4.25
N MET A 701 -28.67 7.77 -4.60
CA MET A 701 -29.26 6.83 -3.62
C MET A 701 -28.22 6.24 -2.66
N ILE A 702 -26.99 5.98 -3.13
CA ILE A 702 -25.91 5.44 -2.30
C ILE A 702 -25.46 6.48 -1.25
N PHE A 703 -25.43 7.75 -1.62
CA PHE A 703 -25.02 8.82 -0.70
C PHE A 703 -26.10 9.19 0.32
N GLU A 704 -27.37 9.15 -0.07
CA GLU A 704 -28.49 9.40 0.85
C GLU A 704 -28.61 8.28 1.91
N GLU A 705 -28.33 7.03 1.57
CA GLU A 705 -28.35 5.91 2.50
C GLU A 705 -27.14 5.89 3.45
N ALA A 706 -26.03 6.51 3.07
CA ALA A 706 -24.86 6.70 3.93
C ALA A 706 -25.03 7.88 4.91
N GLY A 707 -26.18 8.55 4.94
CA GLY A 707 -26.43 9.70 5.80
C GLY A 707 -25.72 10.99 5.38
N ILE A 708 -25.21 11.04 4.15
CA ILE A 708 -24.51 12.22 3.61
C ILE A 708 -25.54 13.12 2.95
N GLN A 709 -25.90 14.22 3.60
CA GLN A 709 -26.69 15.27 2.97
C GLN A 709 -25.84 16.03 1.95
N ILE A 710 -26.25 16.00 0.69
CA ILE A 710 -25.66 16.84 -0.36
C ILE A 710 -26.18 18.27 -0.12
N ILE A 711 -25.33 19.13 0.41
CA ILE A 711 -25.62 20.58 0.47
C ILE A 711 -25.36 21.11 -0.95
N LYS A 712 -26.39 21.65 -1.55
CA LYS A 712 -26.36 22.31 -2.86
C LYS A 712 -25.48 23.56 -2.84
#